data_5eb56d86f3457df3a87828cb50088e18
#
_entry.id   5eb56d86f3457df3a87828cb50088e18
#
_cell.length_a   1.000
_cell.length_b   1.000
_cell.length_c   1.000
_cell.angle_alpha   90.00
_cell.angle_beta   90.00
_cell.angle_gamma   90.00
#
_symmetry.space_group_name_H-M   'P 1'
#
loop_
_entity.id
_entity.type
_entity.pdbx_description
1 polymer ?
#
loop_
_entity_poly.entity_id
_entity_poly.type
_entity_poly.pdbx_seq_one_letter_code
_entity_poly.pdbx_strand_id
1 'polypeptide(L)'
;MAQPNFRFEEFELDVEACELRRAGMPVKVERIPMELLFLLLQNPGRLVRREVINERLWGNGVFIETEHGINTAINKLRATLRDDSRDPRFIRTVVGRGYCFIAEVNVVQPVEVTPGTNGHSASTSKPDTSYPAGSNEHLGPGAAHVSASHVGPGPAVILHTVEKGQSAPRRPFPQLPGIQEGVKYLATGRRPRFWLVTAVILLATAGTVFLMLKRPSERPIAMSPGPHSLAVLPFRNLARDSDQDYLVDGMTEQLITELGKNSSLHVVSYGSVMQYKGVQSPAYETARQLSVDMIVEGSYLRAGQKVRVTAELLDARNDRQVWAQTYEESDADLLAMQDQVTNDIAQRIAFALGSNLAIESEIAVNAQARDAYLRGRYLWNQRTVHSITESIRYYTEALRADPNYAEAYAALAESYVLLSIYGDVHPSDSLLKAQFAAERAVQLDSKLGQAHTALAAVKTDRDWDWSGAEREYHRALQLNPGDPTAHHWYGLHLSRLGRWQESEREIQRALVLDPLSLIINTDAAEMAYWARKPDLAMSRVDAILTLNPGFAQAHLIKGKVLEQFHHYNEAEVEFAEAGRLFGEPKSLLFMQAHALALAGENEKSLKIVRDLEAVSNQRYVSGVHIAQVYCALHRTDDAMKWLDRAYQQHDTGINMLKVEPLFDGCRTDTRFQRLVSELHLDD
;
A
#
# COMPACT_ATOMS: atom_id res chain seq x y z
N MET A 1 -38.16 14.52 -20.07
CA MET A 1 -38.38 15.70 -19.20
C MET A 1 -37.08 16.47 -19.18
N ALA A 2 -37.07 17.76 -19.59
CA ALA A 2 -35.87 18.59 -19.55
C ALA A 2 -35.39 18.73 -18.11
N GLN A 3 -34.08 18.62 -17.89
CA GLN A 3 -33.51 18.73 -16.54
C GLN A 3 -33.51 20.23 -16.14
N PRO A 4 -33.79 20.55 -14.86
CA PRO A 4 -33.86 21.95 -14.42
C PRO A 4 -32.45 22.56 -14.30
N ASN A 5 -32.32 23.85 -14.68
CA ASN A 5 -31.11 24.62 -14.45
C ASN A 5 -31.07 25.17 -13.03
N PHE A 6 -29.86 25.35 -12.46
CA PHE A 6 -29.68 25.84 -11.11
C PHE A 6 -28.98 27.22 -11.10
N ARG A 7 -29.50 28.17 -10.30
CA ARG A 7 -28.85 29.44 -10.07
C ARG A 7 -28.58 29.64 -8.58
N PHE A 8 -27.38 30.05 -8.24
CA PHE A 8 -26.96 30.34 -6.85
C PHE A 8 -25.94 31.49 -6.86
N GLU A 9 -26.22 32.52 -6.10
CA GLU A 9 -25.44 33.75 -6.11
C GLU A 9 -25.08 34.23 -7.54
N GLU A 10 -23.77 34.36 -7.85
CA GLU A 10 -23.30 34.79 -9.17
C GLU A 10 -23.16 33.64 -10.19
N PHE A 11 -23.51 32.40 -9.80
CA PHE A 11 -23.35 31.21 -10.64
C PHE A 11 -24.67 30.71 -11.21
N GLU A 12 -24.59 30.17 -12.42
CA GLU A 12 -25.69 29.51 -13.12
C GLU A 12 -25.17 28.20 -13.76
N LEU A 13 -25.79 27.07 -13.39
CA LEU A 13 -25.48 25.75 -13.95
C LEU A 13 -26.55 25.36 -14.96
N ASP A 14 -26.16 25.24 -16.21
CA ASP A 14 -26.95 24.63 -17.28
C ASP A 14 -26.67 23.14 -17.27
N VAL A 15 -27.66 22.35 -16.86
CA VAL A 15 -27.48 20.90 -16.67
C VAL A 15 -27.45 20.18 -18.02
N GLU A 16 -28.25 20.63 -19.01
CA GLU A 16 -28.32 20.00 -20.32
C GLU A 16 -27.04 20.28 -21.15
N ALA A 17 -26.51 21.50 -21.05
CA ALA A 17 -25.24 21.87 -21.68
C ALA A 17 -24.00 21.43 -20.86
N CYS A 18 -24.16 20.94 -19.62
CA CYS A 18 -23.06 20.69 -18.68
C CYS A 18 -22.11 21.89 -18.51
N GLU A 19 -22.65 23.09 -18.45
CA GLU A 19 -21.88 24.33 -18.42
C GLU A 19 -22.17 25.14 -17.16
N LEU A 20 -21.11 25.46 -16.42
CA LEU A 20 -21.19 26.42 -15.29
C LEU A 20 -20.80 27.81 -15.80
N ARG A 21 -21.65 28.81 -15.48
CA ARG A 21 -21.40 30.22 -15.81
C ARG A 21 -21.30 31.03 -14.52
N ARG A 22 -20.40 32.01 -14.52
CA ARG A 22 -20.28 33.00 -13.44
C ARG A 22 -20.55 34.39 -14.03
N ALA A 23 -21.57 35.09 -13.54
CA ALA A 23 -22.01 36.37 -14.10
C ALA A 23 -22.15 36.35 -15.64
N GLY A 24 -22.69 35.25 -16.19
CA GLY A 24 -22.89 35.03 -17.61
C GLY A 24 -21.68 34.53 -18.41
N MET A 25 -20.49 34.49 -17.82
CA MET A 25 -19.27 33.99 -18.47
C MET A 25 -19.02 32.50 -18.14
N PRO A 26 -18.66 31.66 -19.14
CA PRO A 26 -18.42 30.24 -18.90
C PRO A 26 -17.18 30.02 -18.02
N VAL A 27 -17.31 29.10 -17.06
CA VAL A 27 -16.24 28.68 -16.16
C VAL A 27 -15.89 27.24 -16.45
N LYS A 28 -14.62 26.96 -16.72
CA LYS A 28 -14.15 25.59 -16.98
C LYS A 28 -14.18 24.76 -15.70
N VAL A 29 -14.97 23.71 -15.69
CA VAL A 29 -15.05 22.72 -14.60
C VAL A 29 -14.77 21.36 -15.18
N GLU A 30 -13.96 20.54 -14.47
CA GLU A 30 -13.72 19.17 -14.85
C GLU A 30 -14.99 18.30 -14.61
N ARG A 31 -15.08 17.16 -15.29
CA ARG A 31 -16.27 16.27 -15.24
C ARG A 31 -16.67 15.88 -13.82
N ILE A 32 -15.75 15.31 -13.03
CA ILE A 32 -16.06 14.82 -11.67
C ILE A 32 -16.48 15.95 -10.71
N PRO A 33 -15.77 17.10 -10.62
CA PRO A 33 -16.25 18.27 -9.88
C PRO A 33 -17.61 18.80 -10.38
N MET A 34 -17.92 18.70 -11.67
CA MET A 34 -19.20 19.14 -12.23
C MET A 34 -20.34 18.21 -11.78
N GLU A 35 -20.16 16.91 -11.86
CA GLU A 35 -21.14 15.90 -11.41
C GLU A 35 -21.36 16.01 -9.88
N LEU A 36 -20.29 16.29 -9.12
CA LEU A 36 -20.38 16.54 -7.68
C LEU A 36 -21.17 17.82 -7.38
N LEU A 37 -20.92 18.91 -8.13
CA LEU A 37 -21.70 20.15 -7.99
C LEU A 37 -23.19 19.89 -8.25
N PHE A 38 -23.51 19.16 -9.29
CA PHE A 38 -24.89 18.78 -9.64
C PHE A 38 -25.55 17.99 -8.51
N LEU A 39 -24.86 16.98 -7.95
CA LEU A 39 -25.38 16.20 -6.83
C LEU A 39 -25.64 17.06 -5.58
N LEU A 40 -24.75 18.00 -5.28
CA LEU A 40 -24.89 18.92 -4.15
C LEU A 40 -26.05 19.91 -4.36
N LEU A 41 -26.22 20.44 -5.58
CA LEU A 41 -27.32 21.35 -5.96
C LEU A 41 -28.69 20.67 -5.99
N GLN A 42 -28.75 19.36 -6.20
CA GLN A 42 -29.98 18.57 -6.05
C GLN A 42 -30.41 18.39 -4.57
N ASN A 43 -29.48 18.63 -3.62
CA ASN A 43 -29.70 18.45 -2.20
C ASN A 43 -29.36 19.70 -1.39
N PRO A 44 -29.88 20.91 -1.71
CA PRO A 44 -29.51 22.14 -1.05
C PRO A 44 -29.88 22.10 0.42
N GLY A 45 -28.98 22.54 1.28
CA GLY A 45 -29.14 22.56 2.73
C GLY A 45 -29.09 21.19 3.42
N ARG A 46 -29.00 20.09 2.67
CA ARG A 46 -28.95 18.74 3.22
C ARG A 46 -27.55 18.15 3.17
N LEU A 47 -27.26 17.27 4.14
CA LEU A 47 -26.01 16.52 4.16
C LEU A 47 -26.02 15.44 3.08
N VAL A 48 -25.13 15.55 2.10
CA VAL A 48 -24.84 14.49 1.15
C VAL A 48 -23.69 13.67 1.74
N ARG A 49 -23.99 12.42 2.08
CA ARG A 49 -23.00 11.51 2.70
C ARG A 49 -21.93 11.09 1.70
N ARG A 50 -20.75 10.73 2.19
CA ARG A 50 -19.62 10.30 1.35
C ARG A 50 -19.96 9.07 0.52
N GLU A 51 -20.70 8.13 1.08
CA GLU A 51 -21.16 6.91 0.40
C GLU A 51 -22.04 7.26 -0.83
N VAL A 52 -22.95 8.22 -0.68
CA VAL A 52 -23.85 8.68 -1.78
C VAL A 52 -23.05 9.40 -2.88
N ILE A 53 -22.04 10.20 -2.47
CA ILE A 53 -21.13 10.86 -3.42
C ILE A 53 -20.35 9.81 -4.19
N ASN A 54 -19.84 8.81 -3.50
CA ASN A 54 -19.08 7.73 -4.08
C ASN A 54 -19.89 6.92 -5.09
N GLU A 55 -21.07 6.45 -4.66
CA GLU A 55 -21.98 5.70 -5.50
C GLU A 55 -22.36 6.47 -6.79
N ARG A 56 -22.58 7.79 -6.67
CA ARG A 56 -22.99 8.63 -7.79
C ARG A 56 -21.86 8.94 -8.77
N LEU A 57 -20.64 9.17 -8.29
CA LEU A 57 -19.51 9.62 -9.12
C LEU A 57 -18.70 8.45 -9.69
N TRP A 58 -18.65 7.31 -8.98
CA TRP A 58 -17.82 6.16 -9.38
C TRP A 58 -18.58 4.84 -9.45
N GLY A 59 -19.88 4.81 -9.07
CA GLY A 59 -20.74 3.61 -9.15
C GLY A 59 -20.53 2.61 -7.99
N ASN A 60 -21.41 1.58 -7.93
CA ASN A 60 -21.37 0.54 -6.89
C ASN A 60 -20.25 -0.49 -7.11
N GLY A 61 -19.00 -0.08 -7.24
CA GLY A 61 -17.91 -1.05 -7.51
C GLY A 61 -16.51 -0.52 -7.35
N VAL A 62 -16.32 0.77 -7.03
CA VAL A 62 -14.98 1.36 -6.94
C VAL A 62 -14.75 1.87 -5.52
N PHE A 63 -14.14 1.05 -4.66
CA PHE A 63 -13.79 1.36 -3.27
C PHE A 63 -12.28 1.53 -3.07
N ILE A 64 -11.58 2.24 -3.99
CA ILE A 64 -10.18 2.56 -3.75
C ILE A 64 -9.94 4.02 -4.08
N GLU A 65 -9.41 4.76 -3.11
CA GLU A 65 -9.13 6.20 -3.14
C GLU A 65 -10.35 7.14 -3.18
N THR A 66 -11.56 6.67 -2.89
CA THR A 66 -12.76 7.51 -2.94
C THR A 66 -12.71 8.68 -1.94
N GLU A 67 -12.08 8.51 -0.79
CA GLU A 67 -11.84 9.62 0.13
C GLU A 67 -10.89 10.66 -0.47
N HIS A 68 -9.80 10.22 -1.09
CA HIS A 68 -8.88 11.12 -1.78
C HIS A 68 -9.53 11.72 -3.02
N GLY A 69 -10.26 10.92 -3.79
CA GLY A 69 -11.04 11.35 -4.96
C GLY A 69 -12.11 12.39 -4.61
N ILE A 70 -12.92 12.14 -3.57
CA ILE A 70 -13.93 13.08 -3.09
C ILE A 70 -13.27 14.37 -2.60
N ASN A 71 -12.21 14.27 -1.77
CA ASN A 71 -11.51 15.44 -1.26
C ASN A 71 -10.88 16.26 -2.40
N THR A 72 -10.28 15.61 -3.39
CA THR A 72 -9.71 16.26 -4.58
C THR A 72 -10.82 16.95 -5.41
N ALA A 73 -11.94 16.29 -5.65
CA ALA A 73 -13.08 16.87 -6.37
C ALA A 73 -13.66 18.08 -5.63
N ILE A 74 -13.82 17.98 -4.31
CA ILE A 74 -14.27 19.11 -3.46
C ILE A 74 -13.28 20.27 -3.50
N ASN A 75 -11.99 20.01 -3.41
CA ASN A 75 -10.97 21.06 -3.45
C ASN A 75 -10.93 21.76 -4.81
N LYS A 76 -11.04 21.01 -5.92
CA LYS A 76 -11.16 21.58 -7.27
C LYS A 76 -12.44 22.40 -7.42
N LEU A 77 -13.56 21.90 -6.90
CA LEU A 77 -14.83 22.59 -6.93
C LEU A 77 -14.79 23.89 -6.11
N ARG A 78 -14.21 23.86 -4.90
CA ARG A 78 -13.98 25.06 -4.08
C ARG A 78 -13.10 26.08 -4.80
N ALA A 79 -12.00 25.64 -5.39
CA ALA A 79 -11.14 26.53 -6.18
C ALA A 79 -11.90 27.20 -7.32
N THR A 80 -12.78 26.45 -8.02
CA THR A 80 -13.62 26.97 -9.10
C THR A 80 -14.66 27.97 -8.60
N LEU A 81 -15.31 27.68 -7.48
CA LEU A 81 -16.31 28.56 -6.86
C LEU A 81 -15.69 29.70 -6.04
N ARG A 82 -14.37 29.68 -5.79
CA ARG A 82 -13.63 30.56 -4.87
C ARG A 82 -14.19 30.49 -3.45
N ASP A 83 -14.41 29.25 -3.00
CA ASP A 83 -14.97 28.94 -1.68
C ASP A 83 -13.85 28.55 -0.69
N ASP A 84 -13.84 29.14 0.50
CA ASP A 84 -12.84 28.82 1.54
C ASP A 84 -13.38 27.73 2.49
N SER A 85 -12.61 26.68 2.70
CA SER A 85 -12.98 25.59 3.60
C SER A 85 -13.13 26.01 5.08
N ARG A 86 -12.50 27.12 5.48
CA ARG A 86 -12.54 27.67 6.85
C ARG A 86 -13.73 28.62 7.08
N ASP A 87 -14.15 29.29 5.99
CA ASP A 87 -15.33 30.20 5.98
C ASP A 87 -16.16 29.93 4.71
N PRO A 88 -16.88 28.80 4.67
CA PRO A 88 -17.50 28.31 3.45
C PRO A 88 -18.76 29.13 3.10
N ARG A 89 -18.80 29.64 1.88
CA ARG A 89 -19.98 30.30 1.27
C ARG A 89 -20.88 29.27 0.57
N PHE A 90 -20.32 28.25 -0.04
CA PHE A 90 -21.04 27.28 -0.86
C PHE A 90 -21.02 25.87 -0.28
N ILE A 91 -19.85 25.35 0.12
CA ILE A 91 -19.70 23.94 0.48
C ILE A 91 -19.15 23.80 1.89
N ARG A 92 -20.01 23.40 2.81
CA ARG A 92 -19.62 23.11 4.19
C ARG A 92 -19.24 21.64 4.34
N THR A 93 -18.06 21.39 4.91
CA THR A 93 -17.65 20.04 5.31
C THR A 93 -18.27 19.64 6.64
N VAL A 94 -18.90 18.48 6.69
CA VAL A 94 -19.33 17.82 7.93
C VAL A 94 -18.33 16.68 8.18
N VAL A 95 -17.40 16.93 9.10
CA VAL A 95 -16.26 16.04 9.37
C VAL A 95 -16.72 14.59 9.58
N GLY A 96 -16.09 13.65 8.87
CA GLY A 96 -16.38 12.22 8.94
C GLY A 96 -17.74 11.80 8.34
N ARG A 97 -18.57 12.73 7.80
CA ARG A 97 -19.94 12.40 7.36
C ARG A 97 -20.24 12.78 5.91
N GLY A 98 -19.66 13.87 5.37
CA GLY A 98 -19.91 14.30 4.00
C GLY A 98 -19.89 15.82 3.82
N TYR A 99 -20.65 16.32 2.85
CA TYR A 99 -20.68 17.72 2.45
C TYR A 99 -22.10 18.24 2.33
N CYS A 100 -22.29 19.54 2.52
CA CYS A 100 -23.58 20.22 2.44
C CYS A 100 -23.43 21.49 1.60
N PHE A 101 -24.27 21.67 0.59
CA PHE A 101 -24.36 22.92 -0.14
C PHE A 101 -25.20 23.92 0.69
N ILE A 102 -24.62 25.05 1.06
CA ILE A 102 -25.23 25.97 2.06
C ILE A 102 -25.78 27.27 1.47
N ALA A 103 -25.41 27.63 0.24
CA ALA A 103 -25.99 28.79 -0.43
C ALA A 103 -27.42 28.51 -0.89
N GLU A 104 -28.20 29.54 -1.05
CA GLU A 104 -29.57 29.47 -1.57
C GLU A 104 -29.56 29.09 -3.06
N VAL A 105 -30.33 28.08 -3.43
CA VAL A 105 -30.39 27.54 -4.79
C VAL A 105 -31.77 27.78 -5.38
N ASN A 106 -31.82 28.51 -6.49
CA ASN A 106 -33.03 28.72 -7.27
C ASN A 106 -33.06 27.79 -8.47
N VAL A 107 -34.14 27.02 -8.62
CA VAL A 107 -34.36 26.11 -9.75
C VAL A 107 -35.07 26.84 -10.86
N VAL A 108 -34.43 26.98 -12.03
CA VAL A 108 -34.98 27.64 -13.21
C VAL A 108 -35.47 26.57 -14.19
N GLN A 109 -36.78 26.50 -14.42
CA GLN A 109 -37.31 25.62 -15.45
C GLN A 109 -37.02 26.16 -16.84
N PRO A 110 -36.64 25.34 -17.83
CA PRO A 110 -36.50 25.78 -19.22
C PRO A 110 -37.84 26.26 -19.73
N VAL A 111 -37.89 27.47 -20.27
CA VAL A 111 -39.08 27.96 -20.96
C VAL A 111 -39.13 27.24 -22.32
N GLU A 112 -40.14 26.40 -22.55
CA GLU A 112 -40.44 25.87 -23.88
C GLU A 112 -40.75 27.01 -24.82
N VAL A 113 -39.82 27.29 -25.74
CA VAL A 113 -40.07 28.19 -26.84
C VAL A 113 -40.80 27.40 -27.94
N THR A 114 -42.11 27.49 -27.93
CA THR A 114 -42.91 27.10 -29.09
C THR A 114 -42.74 28.13 -30.21
N PRO A 115 -42.47 27.76 -31.46
CA PRO A 115 -42.48 28.67 -32.57
C PRO A 115 -43.94 28.92 -33.00
N GLY A 116 -44.43 30.11 -32.69
CA GLY A 116 -45.83 30.48 -33.02
C GLY A 116 -45.93 31.89 -33.54
N THR A 117 -46.45 32.05 -34.63
CA THR A 117 -47.18 33.05 -35.41
C THR A 117 -47.41 34.43 -34.76
N ASN A 118 -47.21 35.45 -35.61
CA ASN A 118 -47.47 36.90 -35.50
C ASN A 118 -48.87 37.27 -35.02
N GLY A 119 -48.95 38.37 -34.24
CA GLY A 119 -50.23 39.12 -34.09
C GLY A 119 -50.29 40.10 -32.93
N HIS A 120 -50.25 41.36 -33.29
CA HIS A 120 -50.44 42.60 -32.51
C HIS A 120 -51.46 42.55 -31.34
N SER A 121 -51.18 43.19 -30.20
CA SER A 121 -51.81 44.48 -29.76
C SER A 121 -51.78 44.66 -28.25
N ALA A 122 -51.56 45.90 -27.88
CA ALA A 122 -51.50 46.57 -26.60
C ALA A 122 -52.71 46.34 -25.67
N SER A 123 -52.50 46.38 -24.35
CA SER A 123 -52.94 47.43 -23.44
C SER A 123 -52.90 47.02 -21.96
N THR A 124 -52.26 47.84 -21.16
CA THR A 124 -52.61 48.42 -19.85
C THR A 124 -53.52 47.65 -18.89
N SER A 125 -53.04 47.37 -17.68
CA SER A 125 -53.44 48.04 -16.41
C SER A 125 -53.03 47.26 -15.15
N LYS A 126 -52.51 48.03 -14.20
CA LYS A 126 -52.38 47.70 -12.76
C LYS A 126 -53.69 48.12 -12.07
N PRO A 127 -53.90 48.06 -10.74
CA PRO A 127 -53.55 47.04 -9.71
C PRO A 127 -54.81 46.63 -8.89
N ASP A 128 -54.71 45.74 -7.92
CA ASP A 128 -55.21 45.96 -6.55
C ASP A 128 -55.03 44.76 -5.60
N THR A 129 -54.43 45.05 -4.53
CA THR A 129 -54.70 44.84 -3.08
C THR A 129 -55.69 43.74 -2.67
N SER A 130 -55.29 42.88 -1.72
CA SER A 130 -55.82 42.88 -0.34
C SER A 130 -55.40 41.62 0.44
N TYR A 131 -54.84 41.88 1.62
CA TYR A 131 -54.83 40.97 2.80
C TYR A 131 -56.25 40.89 3.40
N PRO A 132 -56.59 39.93 4.26
CA PRO A 132 -56.25 39.92 5.68
C PRO A 132 -55.99 38.51 6.28
N ALA A 133 -55.16 38.35 7.28
CA ALA A 133 -55.20 38.52 8.73
C ALA A 133 -56.15 37.59 9.53
N GLY A 134 -55.56 36.99 10.52
CA GLY A 134 -56.19 36.41 11.71
C GLY A 134 -55.68 35.00 12.02
N SER A 135 -55.36 34.61 13.20
CA SER A 135 -55.14 35.13 14.54
C SER A 135 -54.82 33.95 15.48
N ASN A 136 -53.86 34.16 16.39
CA ASN A 136 -53.83 33.70 17.79
C ASN A 136 -53.87 32.19 18.11
N GLU A 137 -53.17 31.62 19.10
CA GLU A 137 -52.79 32.12 20.44
C GLU A 137 -51.80 31.13 21.12
N HIS A 138 -50.88 31.69 21.93
CA HIS A 138 -50.42 31.35 23.28
C HIS A 138 -49.79 29.96 23.61
N LEU A 139 -48.59 29.92 24.13
CA LEU A 139 -48.15 30.06 25.53
C LEU A 139 -46.63 29.84 25.66
N GLY A 140 -45.90 30.77 26.23
CA GLY A 140 -44.61 30.58 26.92
C GLY A 140 -44.89 30.59 28.46
N PRO A 141 -43.90 30.71 29.35
CA PRO A 141 -42.44 30.74 29.25
C PRO A 141 -41.74 29.87 30.34
N GLY A 142 -40.42 29.78 30.30
CA GLY A 142 -39.65 29.20 31.40
C GLY A 142 -38.15 29.52 31.28
N ALA A 143 -37.77 30.63 31.89
CA ALA A 143 -36.37 31.03 32.08
C ALA A 143 -35.74 30.30 33.29
N ALA A 144 -34.49 29.89 33.16
CA ALA A 144 -33.59 29.73 34.30
C ALA A 144 -32.16 30.11 33.91
N HIS A 145 -31.75 31.24 34.49
CA HIS A 145 -30.36 31.69 34.60
C HIS A 145 -29.55 30.72 35.45
N VAL A 146 -28.33 30.37 35.06
CA VAL A 146 -27.21 30.09 35.99
C VAL A 146 -25.92 30.66 35.43
N SER A 147 -25.22 31.29 36.31
CA SER A 147 -24.09 32.19 36.26
C SER A 147 -22.79 31.64 35.65
N ALA A 148 -22.03 32.58 35.11
CA ALA A 148 -20.62 32.48 34.78
C ALA A 148 -19.75 32.28 36.03
N SER A 149 -18.77 31.38 35.96
CA SER A 149 -17.61 31.36 36.84
C SER A 149 -16.33 31.45 36.03
N HIS A 150 -15.52 32.40 36.40
CA HIS A 150 -14.18 32.71 35.90
C HIS A 150 -13.22 31.51 36.05
N VAL A 151 -12.42 31.25 35.02
CA VAL A 151 -11.11 30.56 35.15
C VAL A 151 -10.09 31.43 34.40
N GLY A 152 -9.03 31.77 35.12
CA GLY A 152 -7.97 32.67 34.73
C GLY A 152 -6.96 32.02 33.72
N PRO A 153 -6.00 32.82 33.24
CA PRO A 153 -5.19 32.47 32.09
C PRO A 153 -4.00 31.58 32.45
N GLY A 154 -3.78 30.53 31.66
CA GLY A 154 -2.56 29.71 31.65
C GLY A 154 -1.38 30.41 30.94
N PRO A 155 -0.16 29.95 31.16
CA PRO A 155 1.04 30.74 30.87
C PRO A 155 1.39 30.85 29.39
N ALA A 156 1.84 32.04 29.03
CA ALA A 156 2.35 32.38 27.70
C ALA A 156 3.64 31.64 27.36
N VAL A 157 3.67 31.06 26.17
CA VAL A 157 4.92 30.56 25.54
C VAL A 157 5.67 31.75 24.98
N ILE A 158 6.89 31.98 25.51
CA ILE A 158 7.81 33.03 25.06
C ILE A 158 8.45 32.56 23.76
N LEU A 159 8.15 33.25 22.67
CA LEU A 159 8.92 33.19 21.42
C LEU A 159 10.22 33.99 21.61
N HIS A 160 11.36 33.31 21.64
CA HIS A 160 12.64 33.97 21.51
C HIS A 160 12.92 34.30 20.04
N THR A 161 12.82 35.58 19.73
CA THR A 161 13.42 36.21 18.55
C THR A 161 14.95 36.19 18.69
N VAL A 162 15.62 35.63 17.67
CA VAL A 162 17.10 35.70 17.57
C VAL A 162 17.45 37.03 16.95
N GLU A 163 17.95 37.94 17.80
CA GLU A 163 18.66 39.17 17.39
C GLU A 163 20.08 38.82 16.91
N LYS A 164 20.48 39.49 15.82
CA LYS A 164 21.86 39.54 15.34
C LYS A 164 22.72 40.30 16.33
N GLY A 165 23.62 39.62 17.01
CA GLY A 165 24.59 40.20 17.93
C GLY A 165 26.04 39.90 17.56
N GLN A 166 26.72 40.89 17.03
CA GLN A 166 28.10 41.32 17.23
C GLN A 166 29.17 40.26 17.53
N SER A 167 30.17 40.30 16.67
CA SER A 167 31.51 39.73 16.76
C SER A 167 32.23 39.99 18.10
N ALA A 168 32.65 38.93 18.81
CA ALA A 168 33.58 38.99 19.92
C ALA A 168 35.02 38.84 19.44
N PRO A 169 36.03 39.50 20.12
CA PRO A 169 37.40 39.62 19.63
C PRO A 169 38.22 38.34 19.80
N ARG A 170 39.04 38.07 18.81
CA ARG A 170 40.05 37.00 18.81
C ARG A 170 41.10 37.26 19.90
N ARG A 171 41.33 36.33 20.81
CA ARG A 171 42.49 36.28 21.68
C ARG A 171 43.72 35.84 20.86
N PRO A 172 44.88 36.48 21.07
CA PRO A 172 46.11 36.12 20.37
C PRO A 172 46.78 34.88 20.97
N PHE A 173 47.36 34.05 20.11
CA PHE A 173 48.21 32.91 20.47
C PHE A 173 49.52 33.44 21.12
N PRO A 174 50.10 32.72 22.09
CA PRO A 174 51.38 33.09 22.68
C PRO A 174 52.51 32.85 21.68
N GLN A 175 53.30 33.89 21.50
CA GLN A 175 54.62 33.86 20.78
C GLN A 175 55.62 33.09 21.59
N LEU A 176 56.32 32.14 20.99
CA LEU A 176 57.56 31.56 21.49
C LEU A 176 58.72 32.51 21.19
N PRO A 177 59.74 32.63 22.10
CA PRO A 177 60.77 33.60 21.98
C PRO A 177 61.83 33.27 20.88
N GLY A 178 62.31 34.31 20.21
CA GLY A 178 63.22 34.24 19.12
C GLY A 178 64.63 33.79 19.56
N ILE A 179 65.28 33.06 18.68
CA ILE A 179 66.67 32.83 18.67
C ILE A 179 67.22 33.57 17.45
N GLN A 180 67.61 34.81 17.65
CA GLN A 180 68.67 35.47 16.84
C GLN A 180 69.94 35.29 17.63
N GLU A 181 70.93 34.74 16.97
CA GLU A 181 72.38 34.96 17.04
C GLU A 181 73.12 33.64 16.74
N GLY A 182 74.00 33.71 15.77
CA GLY A 182 75.00 32.67 15.59
C GLY A 182 75.37 32.27 14.16
N VAL A 183 75.46 33.20 13.22
CA VAL A 183 76.18 32.91 11.97
C VAL A 183 77.49 33.69 12.00
N LYS A 184 78.55 33.04 12.51
CA LYS A 184 79.95 33.29 12.13
C LYS A 184 80.82 32.10 12.52
N TYR A 185 81.67 31.68 11.55
CA TYR A 185 82.74 30.65 11.63
C TYR A 185 82.30 29.21 11.48
N LEU A 186 82.60 28.50 10.40
CA LEU A 186 83.92 28.05 9.96
C LEU A 186 83.86 27.37 8.61
N ALA A 187 84.43 27.94 7.61
CA ALA A 187 84.99 27.18 6.49
C ALA A 187 86.28 26.55 6.96
N THR A 188 86.36 25.25 6.99
CA THR A 188 87.51 24.38 6.68
C THR A 188 87.24 22.97 7.27
N GLY A 189 87.41 21.98 6.46
CA GLY A 189 87.50 20.61 6.98
C GLY A 189 86.79 19.57 6.09
N ARG A 190 87.46 19.09 5.09
CA ARG A 190 87.17 17.89 4.34
C ARG A 190 86.82 16.74 5.31
N ARG A 191 85.56 16.28 5.30
CA ARG A 191 85.20 14.95 5.78
C ARG A 191 84.19 14.28 4.80
N PRO A 192 84.54 13.16 4.16
CA PRO A 192 83.74 12.50 3.14
C PRO A 192 82.45 11.85 3.70
N ARG A 193 82.23 11.97 5.02
CA ARG A 193 81.03 11.40 5.68
C ARG A 193 79.73 12.21 5.48
N PHE A 194 79.80 13.46 5.15
CA PHE A 194 78.63 14.32 4.97
C PHE A 194 77.93 14.03 3.66
N TRP A 195 78.68 13.69 2.61
CA TRP A 195 78.09 13.31 1.31
C TRP A 195 77.42 11.94 1.32
N LEU A 196 77.90 11.03 2.19
CA LEU A 196 77.24 9.74 2.37
C LEU A 196 75.89 9.85 3.07
N VAL A 197 75.72 10.73 4.05
CA VAL A 197 74.45 10.96 4.76
C VAL A 197 73.43 11.67 3.86
N THR A 198 73.88 12.68 3.09
CA THR A 198 72.98 13.33 2.10
C THR A 198 72.62 12.42 0.95
N ALA A 199 73.53 11.54 0.49
CA ALA A 199 73.20 10.52 -0.52
C ALA A 199 72.20 9.44 0.00
N VAL A 200 72.35 9.03 1.28
CA VAL A 200 71.40 8.08 1.91
C VAL A 200 70.02 8.74 2.14
N ILE A 201 70.00 10.01 2.54
CA ILE A 201 68.68 10.73 2.66
C ILE A 201 68.04 10.95 1.31
N LEU A 202 68.79 11.27 0.26
CA LEU A 202 68.28 11.40 -1.11
C LEU A 202 67.83 10.05 -1.68
N LEU A 203 68.54 8.95 -1.39
CA LEU A 203 68.12 7.62 -1.77
C LEU A 203 66.89 7.15 -0.98
N ALA A 204 66.81 7.47 0.31
CA ALA A 204 65.61 7.16 1.12
C ALA A 204 64.36 7.97 0.69
N THR A 205 64.56 9.28 0.37
CA THR A 205 63.44 10.09 -0.16
C THR A 205 63.07 9.69 -1.59
N ALA A 206 64.03 9.36 -2.44
CA ALA A 206 63.75 8.81 -3.78
C ALA A 206 63.07 7.42 -3.69
N GLY A 207 63.47 6.58 -2.73
CA GLY A 207 62.85 5.29 -2.45
C GLY A 207 61.40 5.44 -1.94
N THR A 208 61.12 6.39 -1.04
CA THR A 208 59.76 6.68 -0.56
C THR A 208 58.89 7.32 -1.63
N VAL A 209 59.43 8.23 -2.44
CA VAL A 209 58.69 8.79 -3.61
C VAL A 209 58.44 7.68 -4.66
N PHE A 210 59.42 6.80 -4.91
CA PHE A 210 59.25 5.67 -5.82
C PHE A 210 58.24 4.62 -5.29
N LEU A 211 58.21 4.40 -3.97
CA LEU A 211 57.18 3.54 -3.34
C LEU A 211 55.83 4.24 -3.32
N MET A 212 55.73 5.57 -3.19
CA MET A 212 54.49 6.32 -3.34
C MET A 212 54.01 6.40 -4.80
N LEU A 213 54.94 6.48 -5.76
CA LEU A 213 54.62 6.44 -7.19
C LEU A 213 54.32 5.01 -7.71
N LYS A 214 54.84 3.98 -7.03
CA LYS A 214 54.49 2.57 -7.20
C LYS A 214 53.38 2.09 -6.26
N ARG A 215 52.58 2.98 -5.67
CA ARG A 215 51.27 2.51 -5.26
C ARG A 215 50.71 1.82 -6.47
N PRO A 216 50.43 0.51 -6.41
CA PRO A 216 49.66 -0.11 -7.47
C PRO A 216 48.46 0.80 -7.58
N SER A 217 48.31 1.46 -8.72
CA SER A 217 47.02 1.93 -9.14
C SER A 217 46.10 0.76 -8.76
N GLU A 218 45.32 0.94 -7.70
CA GLU A 218 44.19 0.05 -7.50
C GLU A 218 43.48 0.13 -8.84
N ARG A 219 43.80 -0.83 -9.69
CA ARG A 219 42.85 -1.18 -10.76
C ARG A 219 41.59 -1.27 -9.97
N PRO A 220 40.54 -0.49 -10.28
CA PRO A 220 39.25 -0.76 -9.72
C PRO A 220 39.12 -2.27 -9.97
N ILE A 221 39.07 -3.04 -8.89
CA ILE A 221 38.64 -4.42 -8.96
C ILE A 221 37.41 -4.26 -9.79
N ALA A 222 37.45 -4.74 -11.02
CA ALA A 222 36.26 -4.94 -11.81
C ALA A 222 35.46 -5.87 -10.91
N MET A 223 34.64 -5.31 -10.05
CA MET A 223 33.59 -6.04 -9.37
C MET A 223 32.94 -6.77 -10.51
N SER A 224 32.98 -8.10 -10.48
CA SER A 224 32.09 -8.89 -11.29
C SER A 224 30.76 -8.19 -11.21
N PRO A 225 30.15 -7.76 -12.32
CA PRO A 225 28.90 -7.01 -12.23
C PRO A 225 27.98 -7.87 -11.35
N GLY A 226 27.73 -7.37 -10.13
CA GLY A 226 26.72 -7.95 -9.27
C GLY A 226 25.41 -7.95 -10.06
N PRO A 227 24.40 -8.68 -9.67
CA PRO A 227 23.13 -8.68 -10.37
C PRO A 227 22.68 -7.20 -10.53
N HIS A 228 22.40 -6.81 -11.79
CA HIS A 228 21.90 -5.48 -12.06
C HIS A 228 20.56 -5.32 -11.37
N SER A 229 20.39 -4.22 -10.61
CA SER A 229 19.12 -3.90 -9.97
C SER A 229 18.28 -3.03 -10.89
N LEU A 230 17.01 -3.41 -11.04
CA LEU A 230 16.09 -2.85 -12.03
C LEU A 230 14.70 -2.64 -11.44
N ALA A 231 14.09 -1.50 -11.73
CA ALA A 231 12.66 -1.30 -11.51
C ALA A 231 11.96 -1.00 -12.84
N VAL A 232 10.84 -1.67 -13.08
CA VAL A 232 9.95 -1.39 -14.21
C VAL A 232 8.83 -0.51 -13.66
N LEU A 233 8.83 0.77 -13.98
CA LEU A 233 7.79 1.69 -13.52
C LEU A 233 6.46 1.42 -14.25
N PRO A 234 5.32 1.73 -13.61
CA PRO A 234 4.02 1.54 -14.23
C PRO A 234 3.95 2.29 -15.56
N PHE A 235 3.61 1.58 -16.61
CA PHE A 235 3.48 2.17 -17.94
C PHE A 235 2.35 3.22 -17.92
N ARG A 236 2.59 4.37 -18.55
CA ARG A 236 1.63 5.48 -18.57
C ARG A 236 0.55 5.24 -19.62
N ASN A 237 -0.70 5.14 -19.20
CA ASN A 237 -1.84 5.11 -20.11
C ASN A 237 -2.10 6.52 -20.63
N LEU A 238 -1.76 6.79 -21.89
CA LEU A 238 -1.95 8.09 -22.56
C LEU A 238 -3.32 8.19 -23.27
N ALA A 239 -4.06 7.10 -23.37
CA ALA A 239 -5.36 7.06 -24.04
C ALA A 239 -6.48 7.72 -23.23
N ARG A 240 -6.24 8.07 -21.94
CA ARG A 240 -7.24 8.61 -21.00
C ARG A 240 -8.47 7.71 -20.79
N ASP A 241 -8.39 6.46 -21.18
CA ASP A 241 -9.43 5.45 -21.04
C ASP A 241 -9.06 4.56 -19.86
N SER A 242 -9.69 4.81 -18.69
CA SER A 242 -9.47 4.06 -17.46
C SER A 242 -9.87 2.59 -17.59
N ASP A 243 -10.74 2.26 -18.54
CA ASP A 243 -11.20 0.87 -18.73
C ASP A 243 -10.08 -0.04 -19.27
N GLN A 244 -8.95 0.54 -19.69
CA GLN A 244 -7.76 -0.19 -20.17
C GLN A 244 -6.58 -0.18 -19.18
N ASP A 245 -6.72 0.47 -18.04
CA ASP A 245 -5.64 0.52 -17.04
C ASP A 245 -5.16 -0.87 -16.61
N TYR A 246 -6.09 -1.85 -16.48
CA TYR A 246 -5.72 -3.21 -16.13
C TYR A 246 -4.82 -3.90 -17.17
N LEU A 247 -4.94 -3.56 -18.47
CA LEU A 247 -4.07 -4.07 -19.52
C LEU A 247 -2.65 -3.48 -19.40
N VAL A 248 -2.58 -2.17 -19.17
CA VAL A 248 -1.30 -1.46 -19.03
C VAL A 248 -0.56 -1.89 -17.77
N ASP A 249 -1.30 -2.06 -16.67
CA ASP A 249 -0.78 -2.58 -15.41
C ASP A 249 -0.34 -4.05 -15.57
N GLY A 250 -1.12 -4.85 -16.31
CA GLY A 250 -0.77 -6.24 -16.63
C GLY A 250 0.52 -6.36 -17.46
N MET A 251 0.78 -5.44 -18.42
CA MET A 251 2.06 -5.40 -19.13
C MET A 251 3.22 -5.12 -18.18
N THR A 252 3.05 -4.20 -17.24
CA THR A 252 4.07 -3.90 -16.23
C THR A 252 4.35 -5.13 -15.36
N GLU A 253 3.32 -5.81 -14.86
CA GLU A 253 3.44 -7.00 -14.01
C GLU A 253 4.10 -8.15 -14.77
N GLN A 254 3.68 -8.41 -16.01
CA GLN A 254 4.25 -9.45 -16.85
C GLN A 254 5.74 -9.19 -17.13
N LEU A 255 6.12 -7.96 -17.48
CA LEU A 255 7.51 -7.60 -17.71
C LEU A 255 8.38 -7.82 -16.46
N ILE A 256 7.88 -7.43 -15.29
CA ILE A 256 8.55 -7.70 -14.00
C ILE A 256 8.74 -9.22 -13.80
N THR A 257 7.70 -10.00 -14.05
CA THR A 257 7.71 -11.46 -13.88
C THR A 257 8.73 -12.12 -14.80
N GLU A 258 8.73 -11.75 -16.10
CA GLU A 258 9.66 -12.32 -17.09
C GLU A 258 11.12 -11.97 -16.78
N LEU A 259 11.38 -10.71 -16.43
CA LEU A 259 12.72 -10.29 -16.02
C LEU A 259 13.16 -10.94 -14.71
N GLY A 260 12.24 -11.17 -13.77
CA GLY A 260 12.49 -11.79 -12.46
C GLY A 260 12.87 -13.27 -12.54
N LYS A 261 12.52 -13.98 -13.61
CA LYS A 261 12.99 -15.36 -13.88
C LYS A 261 14.52 -15.42 -14.05
N ASN A 262 15.16 -14.30 -14.34
CA ASN A 262 16.60 -14.23 -14.53
C ASN A 262 17.34 -13.97 -13.21
N SER A 263 18.01 -14.98 -12.66
CA SER A 263 18.75 -14.88 -11.39
C SER A 263 19.90 -13.86 -11.38
N SER A 264 20.35 -13.39 -12.56
CA SER A 264 21.36 -12.32 -12.66
C SER A 264 20.79 -10.92 -12.54
N LEU A 265 19.46 -10.78 -12.53
CA LEU A 265 18.75 -9.51 -12.37
C LEU A 265 18.09 -9.46 -10.99
N HIS A 266 18.16 -8.28 -10.39
CA HIS A 266 17.37 -7.97 -9.22
C HIS A 266 16.26 -7.03 -9.67
N VAL A 267 15.05 -7.55 -9.85
CA VAL A 267 13.89 -6.80 -10.34
C VAL A 267 12.98 -6.46 -9.18
N VAL A 268 12.68 -5.16 -9.00
CA VAL A 268 11.74 -4.70 -7.98
C VAL A 268 10.34 -5.14 -8.34
N SER A 269 9.58 -5.57 -7.34
CA SER A 269 8.24 -6.13 -7.51
C SER A 269 7.22 -5.11 -8.03
N TYR A 270 6.13 -5.64 -8.58
CA TYR A 270 4.97 -4.88 -9.00
C TYR A 270 4.38 -4.03 -7.86
N GLY A 271 4.27 -4.58 -6.63
CA GLY A 271 3.70 -3.86 -5.47
C GLY A 271 4.43 -2.56 -5.15
N SER A 272 5.76 -2.59 -5.14
CA SER A 272 6.59 -1.40 -4.89
C SER A 272 6.52 -0.38 -6.00
N VAL A 273 6.56 -0.80 -7.26
CA VAL A 273 6.57 0.15 -8.39
C VAL A 273 5.21 0.81 -8.60
N MET A 274 4.11 0.15 -8.27
CA MET A 274 2.76 0.70 -8.43
C MET A 274 2.47 1.91 -7.54
N GLN A 275 3.27 2.17 -6.51
CA GLN A 275 3.20 3.41 -5.73
C GLN A 275 3.60 4.65 -6.54
N TYR A 276 4.26 4.46 -7.67
CA TYR A 276 4.63 5.52 -8.62
C TYR A 276 3.62 5.69 -9.76
N LYS A 277 2.50 4.96 -9.76
CA LYS A 277 1.45 5.12 -10.78
C LYS A 277 0.87 6.53 -10.73
N GLY A 278 0.98 7.25 -11.85
CA GLY A 278 0.52 8.64 -11.95
C GLY A 278 1.41 9.68 -11.27
N VAL A 279 2.50 9.27 -10.62
CA VAL A 279 3.48 10.17 -10.01
C VAL A 279 4.51 10.58 -11.06
N GLN A 280 4.76 11.89 -11.18
CA GLN A 280 5.85 12.42 -12.00
C GLN A 280 7.05 12.68 -11.09
N SER A 281 7.95 11.72 -11.01
CA SER A 281 9.22 11.84 -10.30
C SER A 281 10.38 11.62 -11.27
N PRO A 282 11.50 12.33 -11.14
CA PRO A 282 12.69 12.04 -11.95
C PRO A 282 13.17 10.60 -11.74
N ALA A 283 13.60 9.93 -12.82
CA ALA A 283 14.02 8.53 -12.77
C ALA A 283 15.12 8.28 -11.71
N TYR A 284 16.09 9.18 -11.56
CA TYR A 284 17.15 9.07 -10.57
C TYR A 284 16.64 9.09 -9.12
N GLU A 285 15.58 9.85 -8.84
CA GLU A 285 14.98 9.95 -7.51
C GLU A 285 14.21 8.67 -7.16
N THR A 286 13.41 8.19 -8.12
CA THR A 286 12.70 6.92 -8.01
C THR A 286 13.67 5.75 -7.85
N ALA A 287 14.75 5.71 -8.64
CA ALA A 287 15.78 4.68 -8.53
C ALA A 287 16.45 4.68 -7.16
N ARG A 288 16.72 5.85 -6.59
CA ARG A 288 17.27 5.97 -5.23
C ARG A 288 16.32 5.45 -4.16
N GLN A 289 15.02 5.76 -4.27
CA GLN A 289 14.01 5.30 -3.32
C GLN A 289 13.81 3.78 -3.39
N LEU A 290 13.85 3.21 -4.61
CA LEU A 290 13.75 1.77 -4.85
C LEU A 290 15.09 1.03 -4.71
N SER A 291 16.21 1.77 -4.47
CA SER A 291 17.55 1.21 -4.35
C SER A 291 18.00 0.41 -5.59
N VAL A 292 17.67 0.92 -6.79
CA VAL A 292 18.01 0.29 -8.06
C VAL A 292 18.97 1.14 -8.89
N ASP A 293 19.71 0.48 -9.80
CA ASP A 293 20.64 1.13 -10.73
C ASP A 293 19.96 1.55 -12.04
N MET A 294 18.94 0.78 -12.43
CA MET A 294 18.28 0.90 -13.74
C MET A 294 16.78 1.09 -13.57
N ILE A 295 16.18 1.88 -14.45
CA ILE A 295 14.74 2.09 -14.53
C ILE A 295 14.24 1.75 -15.93
N VAL A 296 13.15 1.02 -16.02
CA VAL A 296 12.35 0.91 -17.24
C VAL A 296 11.15 1.81 -17.13
N GLU A 297 11.00 2.73 -18.07
CA GLU A 297 9.79 3.54 -18.23
C GLU A 297 9.07 3.17 -19.53
N GLY A 298 7.76 3.37 -19.55
CA GLY A 298 6.99 3.12 -20.74
C GLY A 298 5.70 3.90 -20.83
N SER A 299 5.10 3.87 -22.00
CA SER A 299 3.79 4.45 -22.25
C SER A 299 2.98 3.63 -23.23
N TYR A 300 1.68 3.63 -23.02
CA TYR A 300 0.67 2.99 -23.85
C TYR A 300 -0.27 4.06 -24.41
N LEU A 301 -0.49 4.04 -25.72
CA LEU A 301 -1.42 4.93 -26.40
C LEU A 301 -2.26 4.14 -27.38
N ARG A 302 -3.57 4.18 -27.21
CA ARG A 302 -4.54 3.69 -28.22
C ARG A 302 -5.11 4.86 -28.99
N ALA A 303 -5.03 4.81 -30.31
CA ALA A 303 -5.54 5.81 -31.22
C ALA A 303 -6.34 5.14 -32.37
N GLY A 304 -7.66 5.06 -32.22
CA GLY A 304 -8.53 4.31 -33.13
C GLY A 304 -8.24 2.81 -33.07
N GLN A 305 -7.89 2.22 -34.20
CA GLN A 305 -7.53 0.79 -34.33
C GLN A 305 -6.03 0.51 -34.21
N LYS A 306 -5.25 1.48 -33.75
CA LYS A 306 -3.81 1.31 -33.54
C LYS A 306 -3.44 1.51 -32.09
N VAL A 307 -2.52 0.68 -31.64
CA VAL A 307 -1.88 0.77 -30.33
C VAL A 307 -0.41 1.06 -30.54
N ARG A 308 0.10 2.00 -29.75
CA ARG A 308 1.53 2.32 -29.66
C ARG A 308 2.00 2.07 -28.23
N VAL A 309 3.03 1.24 -28.10
CA VAL A 309 3.74 1.03 -26.84
C VAL A 309 5.15 1.54 -27.01
N THR A 310 5.59 2.39 -26.08
CA THR A 310 6.97 2.86 -26.01
C THR A 310 7.59 2.37 -24.73
N ALA A 311 8.82 1.82 -24.78
CA ALA A 311 9.57 1.44 -23.60
C ALA A 311 11.01 1.93 -23.73
N GLU A 312 11.58 2.34 -22.61
CA GLU A 312 12.96 2.78 -22.52
C GLU A 312 13.63 2.29 -21.23
N LEU A 313 14.93 1.99 -21.34
CA LEU A 313 15.81 1.58 -20.23
C LEU A 313 16.77 2.70 -19.93
N LEU A 314 16.76 3.19 -18.69
CA LEU A 314 17.57 4.29 -18.19
C LEU A 314 18.58 3.80 -17.16
N ASP A 315 19.85 4.17 -17.31
CA ASP A 315 20.85 4.10 -16.24
C ASP A 315 20.64 5.32 -15.32
N ALA A 316 19.99 5.08 -14.19
CA ALA A 316 19.58 6.14 -13.27
C ALA A 316 20.76 6.82 -12.54
N ARG A 317 21.94 6.17 -12.48
CA ARG A 317 23.14 6.75 -11.87
C ARG A 317 23.75 7.85 -12.74
N ASN A 318 23.61 7.73 -14.05
CA ASN A 318 24.23 8.62 -15.03
C ASN A 318 23.21 9.40 -15.86
N ASP A 319 21.91 9.26 -15.57
CA ASP A 319 20.79 9.83 -16.32
C ASP A 319 20.95 9.58 -17.85
N ARG A 320 21.28 8.31 -18.19
CA ARG A 320 21.61 7.94 -19.57
C ARG A 320 20.63 6.89 -20.08
N GLN A 321 20.00 7.18 -21.20
CA GLN A 321 19.22 6.19 -21.93
C GLN A 321 20.14 5.10 -22.51
N VAL A 322 19.92 3.86 -22.10
CA VAL A 322 20.65 2.68 -22.56
C VAL A 322 20.00 2.10 -23.79
N TRP A 323 18.66 2.08 -23.78
CA TRP A 323 17.85 1.52 -24.86
C TRP A 323 16.48 2.19 -24.89
N ALA A 324 15.88 2.29 -26.08
CA ALA A 324 14.48 2.68 -26.27
C ALA A 324 13.93 2.04 -27.54
N GLN A 325 12.65 1.68 -27.50
CA GLN A 325 11.91 1.10 -28.63
C GLN A 325 10.45 1.54 -28.60
N THR A 326 9.89 1.68 -29.79
CA THR A 326 8.46 1.92 -30.00
C THR A 326 7.87 0.79 -30.84
N TYR A 327 6.73 0.26 -30.42
CA TYR A 327 5.95 -0.77 -31.08
C TYR A 327 4.63 -0.16 -31.55
N GLU A 328 4.24 -0.44 -32.78
CA GLU A 328 2.95 -0.03 -33.35
C GLU A 328 2.25 -1.23 -33.95
N GLU A 329 1.10 -1.58 -33.39
CA GLU A 329 0.33 -2.75 -33.78
C GLU A 329 -1.16 -2.40 -33.96
N SER A 330 -1.90 -3.28 -34.64
CA SER A 330 -3.36 -3.18 -34.73
C SER A 330 -4.00 -3.62 -33.40
N ASP A 331 -5.09 -2.99 -32.99
CA ASP A 331 -5.84 -3.39 -31.79
C ASP A 331 -6.73 -4.63 -32.00
N ALA A 332 -6.70 -5.23 -33.18
CA ALA A 332 -7.51 -6.40 -33.51
C ALA A 332 -7.21 -7.62 -32.65
N ASP A 333 -5.98 -7.74 -32.15
CA ASP A 333 -5.56 -8.77 -31.18
C ASP A 333 -4.66 -8.13 -30.10
N LEU A 334 -5.27 -7.32 -29.26
CA LEU A 334 -4.60 -6.48 -28.27
C LEU A 334 -3.81 -7.32 -27.25
N LEU A 335 -4.30 -8.50 -26.88
CA LEU A 335 -3.69 -9.35 -25.85
C LEU A 335 -2.48 -10.13 -26.42
N ALA A 336 -2.59 -10.68 -27.65
CA ALA A 336 -1.45 -11.32 -28.31
C ALA A 336 -0.33 -10.30 -28.58
N MET A 337 -0.68 -9.07 -28.97
CA MET A 337 0.26 -7.97 -29.10
C MET A 337 0.94 -7.63 -27.76
N GLN A 338 0.18 -7.60 -26.66
CA GLN A 338 0.72 -7.35 -25.32
C GLN A 338 1.82 -8.36 -24.99
N ASP A 339 1.57 -9.67 -25.16
CA ASP A 339 2.55 -10.72 -24.89
C ASP A 339 3.80 -10.58 -25.75
N GLN A 340 3.62 -10.42 -27.05
CA GLN A 340 4.72 -10.27 -27.99
C GLN A 340 5.60 -9.05 -27.65
N VAL A 341 4.99 -7.91 -27.38
CA VAL A 341 5.69 -6.68 -27.04
C VAL A 341 6.41 -6.83 -25.68
N THR A 342 5.74 -7.38 -24.67
CA THR A 342 6.34 -7.57 -23.34
C THR A 342 7.54 -8.52 -23.41
N ASN A 343 7.42 -9.61 -24.14
CA ASN A 343 8.51 -10.58 -24.31
C ASN A 343 9.70 -10.00 -25.09
N ASP A 344 9.46 -9.21 -26.16
CA ASP A 344 10.53 -8.53 -26.90
C ASP A 344 11.23 -7.48 -26.02
N ILE A 345 10.49 -6.71 -25.25
CA ILE A 345 11.05 -5.75 -24.28
C ILE A 345 11.93 -6.49 -23.26
N ALA A 346 11.45 -7.59 -22.65
CA ALA A 346 12.19 -8.35 -21.65
C ALA A 346 13.52 -8.91 -22.24
N GLN A 347 13.49 -9.48 -23.45
CA GLN A 347 14.67 -9.97 -24.13
C GLN A 347 15.70 -8.87 -24.39
N ARG A 348 15.25 -7.72 -24.88
CA ARG A 348 16.13 -6.58 -25.20
C ARG A 348 16.76 -5.97 -23.96
N ILE A 349 15.98 -5.84 -22.87
CA ILE A 349 16.50 -5.40 -21.58
C ILE A 349 17.56 -6.38 -21.06
N ALA A 350 17.25 -7.67 -21.04
CA ALA A 350 18.19 -8.69 -20.60
C ALA A 350 19.49 -8.65 -21.44
N PHE A 351 19.38 -8.56 -22.76
CA PHE A 351 20.53 -8.44 -23.65
C PHE A 351 21.34 -7.16 -23.37
N ALA A 352 20.69 -6.00 -23.19
CA ALA A 352 21.35 -4.74 -22.87
C ALA A 352 22.10 -4.78 -21.53
N LEU A 353 21.64 -5.62 -20.59
CA LEU A 353 22.27 -5.87 -19.28
C LEU A 353 23.26 -7.02 -19.30
N GLY A 354 23.58 -7.58 -20.48
CA GLY A 354 24.57 -8.64 -20.64
C GLY A 354 24.09 -10.01 -20.17
N SER A 355 22.80 -10.22 -20.04
CA SER A 355 22.17 -11.48 -19.67
C SER A 355 21.32 -12.04 -20.83
N ASN A 356 21.12 -13.37 -20.85
CA ASN A 356 20.25 -14.02 -21.82
C ASN A 356 19.01 -14.54 -21.11
N LEU A 357 17.83 -14.12 -21.56
CA LEU A 357 16.54 -14.70 -21.20
C LEU A 357 16.20 -15.80 -22.21
N ALA A 358 16.05 -17.02 -21.73
CA ALA A 358 15.39 -18.07 -22.50
C ALA A 358 13.87 -17.91 -22.27
N ILE A 359 13.18 -17.23 -23.17
CA ILE A 359 11.72 -17.20 -23.14
C ILE A 359 11.24 -18.49 -23.77
N GLU A 360 10.67 -19.37 -22.98
CA GLU A 360 9.94 -20.53 -23.49
C GLU A 360 8.69 -20.00 -24.21
N SER A 361 8.38 -20.54 -25.39
CA SER A 361 7.16 -20.19 -26.13
C SER A 361 5.95 -20.53 -25.27
N GLU A 362 5.24 -19.53 -24.80
CA GLU A 362 4.00 -19.74 -24.04
C GLU A 362 2.93 -20.42 -24.92
N ILE A 363 2.18 -21.34 -24.32
CA ILE A 363 0.98 -21.93 -24.94
C ILE A 363 0.00 -20.78 -25.17
N ALA A 364 -0.51 -20.65 -26.39
CA ALA A 364 -1.48 -19.61 -26.71
C ALA A 364 -2.72 -19.75 -25.84
N VAL A 365 -2.87 -18.84 -24.89
CA VAL A 365 -4.03 -18.78 -23.98
C VAL A 365 -5.22 -18.11 -24.70
N ASN A 366 -6.44 -18.58 -24.40
CA ASN A 366 -7.64 -17.94 -24.91
C ASN A 366 -7.70 -16.45 -24.50
N ALA A 367 -7.94 -15.54 -25.45
CA ALA A 367 -7.93 -14.10 -25.21
C ALA A 367 -8.92 -13.64 -24.11
N GLN A 368 -10.12 -14.26 -24.08
CA GLN A 368 -11.12 -13.96 -23.02
C GLN A 368 -10.63 -14.46 -21.66
N ALA A 369 -9.98 -15.62 -21.60
CA ALA A 369 -9.41 -16.15 -20.36
C ALA A 369 -8.30 -15.21 -19.83
N ARG A 370 -7.47 -14.72 -20.72
CA ARG A 370 -6.39 -13.80 -20.35
C ARG A 370 -6.91 -12.45 -19.86
N ASP A 371 -7.88 -11.86 -20.52
CA ASP A 371 -8.51 -10.61 -20.07
C ASP A 371 -9.08 -10.77 -18.65
N ALA A 372 -9.83 -11.83 -18.40
CA ALA A 372 -10.37 -12.12 -17.08
C ALA A 372 -9.25 -12.35 -16.03
N TYR A 373 -8.17 -13.06 -16.38
CA TYR A 373 -7.03 -13.27 -15.50
C TYR A 373 -6.37 -11.95 -15.09
N LEU A 374 -6.09 -11.05 -16.04
CA LEU A 374 -5.46 -9.75 -15.77
C LEU A 374 -6.33 -8.87 -14.86
N ARG A 375 -7.66 -8.88 -15.05
CA ARG A 375 -8.61 -8.20 -14.12
C ARG A 375 -8.55 -8.81 -12.72
N GLY A 376 -8.48 -10.11 -12.64
CA GLY A 376 -8.29 -10.83 -11.38
C GLY A 376 -6.99 -10.43 -10.68
N ARG A 377 -5.86 -10.35 -11.39
CA ARG A 377 -4.55 -9.93 -10.85
C ARG A 377 -4.60 -8.49 -10.34
N TYR A 378 -5.16 -7.58 -11.11
CA TYR A 378 -5.35 -6.20 -10.72
C TYR A 378 -6.09 -6.07 -9.37
N LEU A 379 -7.17 -6.81 -9.18
CA LEU A 379 -7.95 -6.82 -7.94
C LEU A 379 -7.20 -7.51 -6.80
N TRP A 380 -6.53 -8.64 -7.06
CA TRP A 380 -5.77 -9.36 -6.06
C TRP A 380 -4.65 -8.50 -5.42
N ASN A 381 -4.00 -7.66 -6.21
CA ASN A 381 -2.94 -6.75 -5.74
C ASN A 381 -3.45 -5.68 -4.76
N GLN A 382 -4.75 -5.41 -4.70
CA GLN A 382 -5.36 -4.44 -3.77
C GLN A 382 -5.49 -4.96 -2.33
N ARG A 383 -5.38 -6.26 -2.10
CA ARG A 383 -5.29 -6.91 -0.77
C ARG A 383 -6.41 -6.59 0.22
N THR A 384 -7.65 -6.35 -0.26
CA THR A 384 -8.85 -6.25 0.59
C THR A 384 -9.71 -7.51 0.46
N VAL A 385 -10.52 -7.84 1.47
CA VAL A 385 -11.46 -8.98 1.40
C VAL A 385 -12.35 -8.89 0.17
N HIS A 386 -12.88 -7.70 -0.12
CA HIS A 386 -13.73 -7.46 -1.29
C HIS A 386 -12.96 -7.71 -2.60
N SER A 387 -11.77 -7.13 -2.76
CA SER A 387 -10.99 -7.27 -4.00
C SER A 387 -10.49 -8.70 -4.21
N ILE A 388 -10.14 -9.42 -3.14
CA ILE A 388 -9.79 -10.85 -3.20
C ILE A 388 -11.01 -11.67 -3.64
N THR A 389 -12.20 -11.39 -3.10
CA THR A 389 -13.44 -12.08 -3.49
C THR A 389 -13.77 -11.85 -4.96
N GLU A 390 -13.65 -10.61 -5.44
CA GLU A 390 -13.83 -10.28 -6.85
C GLU A 390 -12.75 -10.90 -7.76
N SER A 391 -11.50 -10.99 -7.30
CA SER A 391 -10.44 -11.66 -8.05
C SER A 391 -10.77 -13.15 -8.29
N ILE A 392 -11.31 -13.83 -7.28
CA ILE A 392 -11.79 -15.23 -7.39
C ILE A 392 -12.87 -15.35 -8.49
N ARG A 393 -13.78 -14.39 -8.58
CA ARG A 393 -14.80 -14.37 -9.63
C ARG A 393 -14.18 -14.30 -11.02
N TYR A 394 -13.23 -13.39 -11.22
CA TYR A 394 -12.53 -13.22 -12.49
C TYR A 394 -11.65 -14.41 -12.87
N TYR A 395 -10.90 -14.99 -11.92
CA TYR A 395 -10.14 -16.22 -12.20
C TYR A 395 -11.06 -17.40 -12.55
N THR A 396 -12.21 -17.49 -11.89
CA THR A 396 -13.22 -18.51 -12.26
C THR A 396 -13.78 -18.27 -13.67
N GLU A 397 -13.95 -17.03 -14.08
CA GLU A 397 -14.33 -16.67 -15.45
C GLU A 397 -13.23 -17.04 -16.45
N ALA A 398 -11.96 -16.74 -16.14
CA ALA A 398 -10.83 -17.16 -16.95
C ALA A 398 -10.79 -18.66 -17.17
N LEU A 399 -11.00 -19.45 -16.11
CA LEU A 399 -11.03 -20.93 -16.17
C LEU A 399 -12.26 -21.50 -16.88
N ARG A 400 -13.37 -20.76 -16.97
CA ARG A 400 -14.50 -21.14 -17.84
C ARG A 400 -14.18 -20.95 -19.33
N ALA A 401 -13.42 -19.89 -19.65
CA ALA A 401 -13.01 -19.62 -21.01
C ALA A 401 -11.83 -20.51 -21.46
N ASP A 402 -10.91 -20.84 -20.55
CA ASP A 402 -9.81 -21.78 -20.78
C ASP A 402 -9.58 -22.68 -19.55
N PRO A 403 -10.10 -23.91 -19.54
CA PRO A 403 -9.94 -24.85 -18.43
C PRO A 403 -8.51 -25.38 -18.22
N ASN A 404 -7.55 -25.04 -19.09
CA ASN A 404 -6.18 -25.46 -18.99
C ASN A 404 -5.21 -24.29 -18.63
N TYR A 405 -5.74 -23.17 -18.21
CA TYR A 405 -4.96 -21.97 -17.85
C TYR A 405 -4.32 -22.14 -16.46
N ALA A 406 -3.07 -22.62 -16.42
CA ALA A 406 -2.35 -22.95 -15.17
C ALA A 406 -2.19 -21.77 -14.23
N GLU A 407 -1.83 -20.59 -14.75
CA GLU A 407 -1.63 -19.37 -13.98
C GLU A 407 -2.93 -18.91 -13.31
N ALA A 408 -4.07 -19.06 -13.98
CA ALA A 408 -5.36 -18.74 -13.40
C ALA A 408 -5.73 -19.67 -12.23
N TYR A 409 -5.37 -20.95 -12.31
CA TYR A 409 -5.51 -21.88 -11.19
C TYR A 409 -4.57 -21.51 -10.03
N ALA A 410 -3.30 -21.17 -10.29
CA ALA A 410 -2.36 -20.74 -9.26
C ALA A 410 -2.85 -19.49 -8.52
N ALA A 411 -3.27 -18.46 -9.27
CA ALA A 411 -3.80 -17.22 -8.73
C ALA A 411 -5.13 -17.42 -7.96
N LEU A 412 -5.98 -18.34 -8.42
CA LEU A 412 -7.20 -18.74 -7.72
C LEU A 412 -6.87 -19.41 -6.38
N ALA A 413 -5.85 -20.27 -6.35
CA ALA A 413 -5.39 -20.92 -5.13
C ALA A 413 -4.85 -19.91 -4.12
N GLU A 414 -3.98 -18.99 -4.53
CA GLU A 414 -3.47 -17.89 -3.70
C GLU A 414 -4.62 -17.05 -3.11
N SER A 415 -5.64 -16.75 -3.93
CA SER A 415 -6.81 -15.98 -3.48
C SER A 415 -7.62 -16.72 -2.41
N TYR A 416 -7.81 -18.03 -2.55
CA TYR A 416 -8.49 -18.82 -1.53
C TYR A 416 -7.68 -18.97 -0.25
N VAL A 417 -6.35 -19.06 -0.30
CA VAL A 417 -5.48 -19.03 0.87
C VAL A 417 -5.65 -17.69 1.61
N LEU A 418 -5.56 -16.56 0.91
CA LEU A 418 -5.74 -15.25 1.54
C LEU A 418 -7.17 -15.07 2.10
N LEU A 419 -8.19 -15.58 1.42
CA LEU A 419 -9.57 -15.49 1.90
C LEU A 419 -9.78 -16.29 3.20
N SER A 420 -9.03 -17.37 3.43
CA SER A 420 -9.06 -18.13 4.68
C SER A 420 -8.46 -17.37 5.86
N ILE A 421 -7.60 -16.38 5.59
CA ILE A 421 -6.91 -15.56 6.59
C ILE A 421 -7.70 -14.27 6.88
N TYR A 422 -8.17 -13.60 5.82
CA TYR A 422 -8.79 -12.27 5.93
C TYR A 422 -10.32 -12.29 5.96
N GLY A 423 -10.95 -13.35 5.47
CA GLY A 423 -12.40 -13.42 5.28
C GLY A 423 -13.16 -14.03 6.47
N ASP A 424 -14.45 -13.70 6.56
CA ASP A 424 -15.40 -14.31 7.51
C ASP A 424 -15.93 -15.68 7.04
N VAL A 425 -15.13 -16.41 6.23
CA VAL A 425 -15.48 -17.72 5.69
C VAL A 425 -14.84 -18.83 6.48
N HIS A 426 -15.48 -20.00 6.51
CA HIS A 426 -14.88 -21.15 7.20
C HIS A 426 -13.58 -21.57 6.50
N PRO A 427 -12.43 -21.58 7.20
CA PRO A 427 -11.13 -21.85 6.58
C PRO A 427 -11.08 -23.16 5.81
N SER A 428 -11.67 -24.23 6.34
CA SER A 428 -11.70 -25.55 5.67
C SER A 428 -12.29 -25.49 4.27
N ASP A 429 -13.34 -24.67 4.04
CA ASP A 429 -14.01 -24.55 2.74
C ASP A 429 -13.12 -23.82 1.72
N SER A 430 -12.45 -22.74 2.15
CA SER A 430 -11.52 -21.97 1.31
C SER A 430 -10.27 -22.79 1.00
N LEU A 431 -9.67 -23.42 2.01
CA LEU A 431 -8.45 -24.18 1.84
C LEU A 431 -8.61 -25.45 1.00
N LEU A 432 -9.80 -26.12 1.04
CA LEU A 432 -10.12 -27.21 0.12
C LEU A 432 -10.14 -26.74 -1.35
N LYS A 433 -10.72 -25.56 -1.60
CA LYS A 433 -10.72 -24.96 -2.94
C LYS A 433 -9.34 -24.54 -3.38
N ALA A 434 -8.56 -23.98 -2.45
CA ALA A 434 -7.16 -23.63 -2.69
C ALA A 434 -6.33 -24.86 -3.07
N GLN A 435 -6.49 -25.99 -2.35
CA GLN A 435 -5.81 -27.24 -2.63
C GLN A 435 -6.10 -27.73 -4.05
N PHE A 436 -7.40 -27.86 -4.39
CA PHE A 436 -7.80 -28.31 -5.74
C PHE A 436 -7.16 -27.43 -6.83
N ALA A 437 -7.22 -26.11 -6.66
CA ALA A 437 -6.68 -25.18 -7.63
C ALA A 437 -5.14 -25.26 -7.72
N ALA A 438 -4.43 -25.33 -6.60
CA ALA A 438 -2.97 -25.42 -6.56
C ALA A 438 -2.46 -26.75 -7.21
N GLU A 439 -3.08 -27.88 -6.84
CA GLU A 439 -2.74 -29.18 -7.43
C GLU A 439 -3.01 -29.19 -8.93
N ARG A 440 -4.13 -28.59 -9.37
CA ARG A 440 -4.45 -28.50 -10.79
C ARG A 440 -3.47 -27.61 -11.54
N ALA A 441 -3.03 -26.47 -10.96
CA ALA A 441 -2.01 -25.63 -11.55
C ALA A 441 -0.69 -26.38 -11.77
N VAL A 442 -0.19 -27.11 -10.76
CA VAL A 442 1.04 -27.92 -10.86
C VAL A 442 0.90 -29.07 -11.88
N GLN A 443 -0.30 -29.69 -11.99
CA GLN A 443 -0.55 -30.72 -13.01
C GLN A 443 -0.50 -30.17 -14.44
N LEU A 444 -1.01 -28.93 -14.64
CA LEU A 444 -1.04 -28.28 -15.95
C LEU A 444 0.34 -27.76 -16.34
N ASP A 445 1.03 -27.13 -15.40
CA ASP A 445 2.41 -26.64 -15.59
C ASP A 445 3.24 -26.84 -14.32
N SER A 446 4.08 -27.87 -14.32
CA SER A 446 5.00 -28.17 -13.21
C SER A 446 6.22 -27.26 -13.14
N LYS A 447 6.38 -26.33 -14.08
CA LYS A 447 7.43 -25.29 -14.08
C LYS A 447 6.92 -23.93 -13.61
N LEU A 448 5.63 -23.79 -13.30
CA LEU A 448 5.04 -22.57 -12.81
C LEU A 448 5.38 -22.37 -11.32
N GLY A 449 6.33 -21.49 -10.99
CA GLY A 449 6.77 -21.21 -9.62
C GLY A 449 5.63 -20.82 -8.70
N GLN A 450 4.72 -19.96 -9.18
CA GLN A 450 3.52 -19.52 -8.45
C GLN A 450 2.63 -20.69 -8.02
N ALA A 451 2.47 -21.73 -8.86
CA ALA A 451 1.68 -22.92 -8.51
C ALA A 451 2.28 -23.67 -7.32
N HIS A 452 3.63 -23.80 -7.27
CA HIS A 452 4.34 -24.39 -6.15
C HIS A 452 4.26 -23.52 -4.89
N THR A 453 4.31 -22.18 -5.00
CA THR A 453 4.08 -21.26 -3.86
C THR A 453 2.69 -21.46 -3.26
N ALA A 454 1.65 -21.50 -4.09
CA ALA A 454 0.27 -21.72 -3.64
C ALA A 454 0.09 -23.11 -2.99
N LEU A 455 0.68 -24.16 -3.58
CA LEU A 455 0.63 -25.52 -3.02
C LEU A 455 1.36 -25.61 -1.68
N ALA A 456 2.51 -24.93 -1.53
CA ALA A 456 3.23 -24.84 -0.27
C ALA A 456 2.41 -24.19 0.85
N ALA A 457 1.72 -23.09 0.53
CA ALA A 457 0.83 -22.43 1.47
C ALA A 457 -0.33 -23.33 1.93
N VAL A 458 -0.95 -24.06 0.99
CA VAL A 458 -1.99 -25.05 1.31
C VAL A 458 -1.47 -26.15 2.23
N LYS A 459 -0.28 -26.72 1.94
CA LYS A 459 0.35 -27.73 2.81
C LYS A 459 0.63 -27.20 4.20
N THR A 460 1.02 -25.92 4.33
CA THR A 460 1.27 -25.26 5.62
C THR A 460 -0.03 -25.03 6.41
N ASP A 461 -1.04 -24.45 5.76
CA ASP A 461 -2.22 -23.90 6.47
C ASP A 461 -3.33 -24.93 6.64
N ARG A 462 -3.40 -25.94 5.75
CA ARG A 462 -4.44 -26.96 5.77
C ARG A 462 -3.95 -28.31 6.24
N ASP A 463 -2.83 -28.80 5.65
CA ASP A 463 -2.39 -30.17 5.83
C ASP A 463 -1.39 -30.30 6.98
N TRP A 464 -0.84 -29.20 7.46
CA TRP A 464 0.27 -29.14 8.45
C TRP A 464 1.45 -30.02 8.04
N ASP A 465 1.62 -30.22 6.70
CA ASP A 465 2.76 -30.94 6.07
C ASP A 465 3.93 -29.97 5.91
N TRP A 466 4.62 -29.67 7.01
CA TRP A 466 5.73 -28.71 7.04
C TRP A 466 6.84 -29.04 6.08
N SER A 467 7.25 -30.30 6.06
CA SER A 467 8.33 -30.78 5.17
C SER A 467 7.90 -30.76 3.70
N GLY A 468 6.65 -31.10 3.42
CA GLY A 468 6.08 -31.02 2.08
C GLY A 468 5.96 -29.58 1.58
N ALA A 469 5.54 -28.66 2.45
CA ALA A 469 5.47 -27.23 2.15
C ALA A 469 6.88 -26.69 1.82
N GLU A 470 7.88 -27.02 2.62
CA GLU A 470 9.26 -26.58 2.41
C GLU A 470 9.81 -27.05 1.04
N ARG A 471 9.53 -28.30 0.65
CA ARG A 471 9.91 -28.80 -0.68
C ARG A 471 9.29 -27.99 -1.82
N GLU A 472 8.02 -27.63 -1.68
CA GLU A 472 7.31 -26.83 -2.68
C GLU A 472 7.83 -25.38 -2.72
N TYR A 473 8.11 -24.74 -1.56
CA TYR A 473 8.77 -23.42 -1.53
C TYR A 473 10.14 -23.45 -2.20
N HIS A 474 10.97 -24.45 -1.90
CA HIS A 474 12.25 -24.58 -2.58
C HIS A 474 12.09 -24.76 -4.09
N ARG A 475 11.08 -25.54 -4.52
CA ARG A 475 10.79 -25.69 -5.94
C ARG A 475 10.35 -24.39 -6.59
N ALA A 476 9.47 -23.63 -5.95
CA ALA A 476 9.02 -22.29 -6.39
C ALA A 476 10.23 -21.36 -6.60
N LEU A 477 11.12 -21.27 -5.60
CA LEU A 477 12.30 -20.40 -5.63
C LEU A 477 13.38 -20.87 -6.60
N GLN A 478 13.46 -22.17 -6.93
CA GLN A 478 14.30 -22.65 -8.03
C GLN A 478 13.77 -22.21 -9.40
N LEU A 479 12.46 -22.17 -9.57
CA LEU A 479 11.79 -21.79 -10.82
C LEU A 479 11.76 -20.27 -11.00
N ASN A 480 11.50 -19.53 -9.92
CA ASN A 480 11.52 -18.06 -9.92
C ASN A 480 12.20 -17.51 -8.65
N PRO A 481 13.53 -17.32 -8.65
CA PRO A 481 14.26 -16.77 -7.51
C PRO A 481 13.99 -15.27 -7.26
N GLY A 482 13.27 -14.60 -8.15
CA GLY A 482 12.85 -13.21 -8.05
C GLY A 482 11.40 -13.03 -7.55
N ASP A 483 10.74 -14.08 -7.09
CA ASP A 483 9.36 -13.98 -6.59
C ASP A 483 9.31 -13.53 -5.13
N PRO A 484 8.91 -12.27 -4.84
CA PRO A 484 8.81 -11.78 -3.47
C PRO A 484 7.75 -12.51 -2.66
N THR A 485 6.66 -13.00 -3.27
CA THR A 485 5.59 -13.74 -2.58
C THR A 485 6.09 -15.10 -2.09
N ALA A 486 6.87 -15.80 -2.90
CA ALA A 486 7.46 -17.09 -2.52
C ALA A 486 8.43 -16.93 -1.33
N HIS A 487 9.35 -15.95 -1.38
CA HIS A 487 10.23 -15.63 -0.27
C HIS A 487 9.47 -15.20 0.99
N HIS A 488 8.47 -14.35 0.85
CA HIS A 488 7.63 -13.86 1.94
C HIS A 488 6.89 -15.01 2.66
N TRP A 489 6.15 -15.81 1.90
CA TRP A 489 5.36 -16.91 2.49
C TRP A 489 6.25 -18.03 3.04
N TYR A 490 7.40 -18.26 2.42
CA TYR A 490 8.41 -19.20 2.97
C TYR A 490 9.00 -18.66 4.28
N GLY A 491 9.26 -17.35 4.37
CA GLY A 491 9.68 -16.71 5.61
C GLY A 491 8.66 -16.88 6.74
N LEU A 492 7.37 -16.70 6.45
CA LEU A 492 6.28 -16.94 7.40
C LEU A 492 6.19 -18.42 7.83
N HIS A 493 6.31 -19.35 6.88
CA HIS A 493 6.35 -20.79 7.15
C HIS A 493 7.47 -21.14 8.15
N LEU A 494 8.70 -20.67 7.89
CA LEU A 494 9.85 -20.89 8.76
C LEU A 494 9.68 -20.26 10.16
N SER A 495 9.02 -19.09 10.23
CA SER A 495 8.77 -18.43 11.52
C SER A 495 7.82 -19.23 12.40
N ARG A 496 6.78 -19.86 11.83
CA ARG A 496 5.86 -20.76 12.57
C ARG A 496 6.57 -21.95 13.19
N LEU A 497 7.62 -22.44 12.54
CA LEU A 497 8.50 -23.49 13.07
C LEU A 497 9.53 -22.99 14.08
N GLY A 498 9.64 -21.65 14.29
CA GLY A 498 10.66 -21.06 15.15
C GLY A 498 12.07 -21.02 14.53
N ARG A 499 12.20 -21.25 13.22
CA ARG A 499 13.47 -21.22 12.48
C ARG A 499 13.87 -19.78 12.13
N TRP A 500 14.10 -18.95 13.15
CA TRP A 500 14.20 -17.48 13.06
C TRP A 500 15.28 -16.97 12.11
N GLN A 501 16.43 -17.63 12.07
CA GLN A 501 17.55 -17.20 11.21
C GLN A 501 17.26 -17.41 9.73
N GLU A 502 16.58 -18.48 9.38
CA GLU A 502 16.21 -18.82 8.02
C GLU A 502 15.03 -17.95 7.59
N SER A 503 14.04 -17.83 8.47
CA SER A 503 12.91 -16.93 8.29
C SER A 503 13.35 -15.48 8.01
N GLU A 504 14.29 -14.92 8.80
CA GLU A 504 14.83 -13.57 8.59
C GLU A 504 15.55 -13.43 7.23
N ARG A 505 16.27 -14.46 6.77
CA ARG A 505 16.92 -14.43 5.45
C ARG A 505 15.90 -14.34 4.32
N GLU A 506 14.84 -15.16 4.39
CA GLU A 506 13.80 -15.19 3.36
C GLU A 506 13.00 -13.88 3.35
N ILE A 507 12.60 -13.36 4.53
CA ILE A 507 11.86 -12.09 4.60
C ILE A 507 12.73 -10.90 4.14
N GLN A 508 14.03 -10.90 4.44
CA GLN A 508 14.94 -9.87 3.95
C GLN A 508 15.08 -9.94 2.43
N ARG A 509 15.08 -11.16 1.85
CA ARG A 509 15.06 -11.29 0.40
C ARG A 509 13.78 -10.77 -0.21
N ALA A 510 12.62 -11.05 0.40
CA ALA A 510 11.34 -10.50 -0.01
C ALA A 510 11.33 -8.96 0.06
N LEU A 511 11.85 -8.36 1.13
CA LEU A 511 11.96 -6.91 1.30
C LEU A 511 12.91 -6.26 0.30
N VAL A 512 13.98 -6.95 -0.10
CA VAL A 512 14.86 -6.47 -1.16
C VAL A 512 14.13 -6.46 -2.52
N LEU A 513 13.31 -7.48 -2.80
CA LEU A 513 12.52 -7.60 -4.02
C LEU A 513 11.27 -6.68 -4.02
N ASP A 514 10.70 -6.41 -2.86
CA ASP A 514 9.50 -5.57 -2.69
C ASP A 514 9.64 -4.62 -1.49
N PRO A 515 10.53 -3.59 -1.59
CA PRO A 515 10.90 -2.76 -0.45
C PRO A 515 9.77 -1.88 0.10
N LEU A 516 8.80 -1.52 -0.74
CA LEU A 516 7.68 -0.66 -0.35
C LEU A 516 6.39 -1.44 -0.06
N SER A 517 6.42 -2.77 -0.09
CA SER A 517 5.25 -3.59 0.26
C SER A 517 4.88 -3.40 1.73
N LEU A 518 3.72 -2.80 1.96
CA LEU A 518 3.20 -2.61 3.33
C LEU A 518 2.97 -3.96 4.01
N ILE A 519 2.49 -4.96 3.27
CA ILE A 519 2.22 -6.32 3.79
C ILE A 519 3.53 -7.00 4.21
N ILE A 520 4.55 -7.07 3.32
CA ILE A 520 5.81 -7.75 3.65
C ILE A 520 6.51 -7.06 4.82
N ASN A 521 6.51 -5.72 4.85
CA ASN A 521 7.06 -4.97 5.97
C ASN A 521 6.32 -5.25 7.29
N THR A 522 4.97 -5.34 7.24
CA THR A 522 4.16 -5.62 8.42
C THR A 522 4.38 -7.05 8.93
N ASP A 523 4.40 -8.03 8.03
CA ASP A 523 4.67 -9.42 8.41
C ASP A 523 6.11 -9.58 8.93
N ALA A 524 7.07 -8.82 8.40
CA ALA A 524 8.42 -8.75 8.98
C ALA A 524 8.42 -8.19 10.42
N ALA A 525 7.53 -7.23 10.72
CA ALA A 525 7.35 -6.74 12.09
C ALA A 525 6.67 -7.80 12.97
N GLU A 526 5.66 -8.52 12.46
CA GLU A 526 5.00 -9.59 13.18
C GLU A 526 5.94 -10.77 13.46
N MET A 527 6.80 -11.14 12.51
CA MET A 527 7.84 -12.16 12.73
C MET A 527 8.83 -11.75 13.85
N ALA A 528 9.18 -10.45 13.93
CA ALA A 528 9.99 -9.95 15.05
C ALA A 528 9.23 -10.02 16.39
N TYR A 529 7.92 -9.75 16.38
CA TYR A 529 7.05 -9.91 17.55
C TYR A 529 7.01 -11.38 18.01
N TRP A 530 6.80 -12.35 17.11
CA TRP A 530 6.84 -13.78 17.44
C TRP A 530 8.21 -14.23 17.96
N ALA A 531 9.28 -13.68 17.40
CA ALA A 531 10.66 -13.95 17.85
C ALA A 531 11.02 -13.26 19.20
N ARG A 532 10.06 -12.63 19.88
CA ARG A 532 10.25 -11.92 21.16
C ARG A 532 11.29 -10.78 21.06
N LYS A 533 11.25 -10.04 19.94
CA LYS A 533 12.06 -8.85 19.68
C LYS A 533 11.17 -7.61 19.57
N PRO A 534 10.49 -7.17 20.65
CA PRO A 534 9.47 -6.13 20.58
C PRO A 534 10.03 -4.78 20.13
N ASP A 535 11.26 -4.42 20.48
CA ASP A 535 11.90 -3.18 20.02
C ASP A 535 12.06 -3.15 18.48
N LEU A 536 12.49 -4.28 17.88
CA LEU A 536 12.61 -4.40 16.43
C LEU A 536 11.24 -4.38 15.75
N ALA A 537 10.26 -5.08 16.34
CA ALA A 537 8.89 -5.09 15.83
C ALA A 537 8.29 -3.67 15.84
N MET A 538 8.44 -2.93 16.96
CA MET A 538 7.95 -1.55 17.08
C MET A 538 8.63 -0.62 16.06
N SER A 539 9.96 -0.70 15.91
CA SER A 539 10.68 0.12 14.94
C SER A 539 10.20 -0.11 13.50
N ARG A 540 9.92 -1.37 13.13
CA ARG A 540 9.35 -1.71 11.80
C ARG A 540 7.93 -1.16 11.64
N VAL A 541 7.08 -1.31 12.65
CA VAL A 541 5.70 -0.80 12.63
C VAL A 541 5.67 0.72 12.50
N ASP A 542 6.49 1.44 13.26
CA ASP A 542 6.56 2.91 13.20
C ASP A 542 7.01 3.40 11.82
N ALA A 543 7.94 2.68 11.18
CA ALA A 543 8.34 2.97 9.80
C ALA A 543 7.16 2.82 8.81
N ILE A 544 6.36 1.76 8.95
CA ILE A 544 5.17 1.52 8.12
C ILE A 544 4.13 2.61 8.34
N LEU A 545 3.82 2.95 9.59
CA LEU A 545 2.83 3.99 9.93
C LEU A 545 3.30 5.40 9.55
N THR A 546 4.62 5.61 9.43
CA THR A 546 5.16 6.85 8.86
C THR A 546 4.85 6.96 7.36
N LEU A 547 4.92 5.84 6.61
CA LEU A 547 4.60 5.80 5.19
C LEU A 547 3.08 5.83 4.95
N ASN A 548 2.33 5.06 5.72
CA ASN A 548 0.87 4.98 5.61
C ASN A 548 0.23 4.92 7.01
N PRO A 549 -0.16 6.06 7.59
CA PRO A 549 -0.81 6.13 8.90
C PRO A 549 -2.18 5.42 8.97
N GLY A 550 -2.78 5.08 7.84
CA GLY A 550 -4.08 4.39 7.76
C GLY A 550 -3.97 2.89 7.48
N PHE A 551 -2.80 2.29 7.63
CA PHE A 551 -2.63 0.87 7.33
C PHE A 551 -3.04 0.00 8.52
N ALA A 552 -4.24 -0.58 8.43
CA ALA A 552 -4.92 -1.29 9.53
C ALA A 552 -4.07 -2.41 10.16
N GLN A 553 -3.39 -3.22 9.34
CA GLN A 553 -2.56 -4.33 9.83
C GLN A 553 -1.39 -3.84 10.69
N ALA A 554 -0.80 -2.68 10.37
CA ALA A 554 0.29 -2.13 11.17
C ALA A 554 -0.20 -1.69 12.57
N HIS A 555 -1.39 -1.10 12.67
CA HIS A 555 -2.03 -0.82 13.96
C HIS A 555 -2.30 -2.08 14.77
N LEU A 556 -2.76 -3.16 14.12
CA LEU A 556 -2.95 -4.46 14.77
C LEU A 556 -1.64 -4.98 15.39
N ILE A 557 -0.55 -5.00 14.61
CA ILE A 557 0.74 -5.48 15.10
C ILE A 557 1.30 -4.53 16.18
N LYS A 558 1.09 -3.21 16.05
CA LYS A 558 1.47 -2.25 17.10
C LYS A 558 0.80 -2.55 18.43
N GLY A 559 -0.50 -2.83 18.41
CA GLY A 559 -1.24 -3.25 19.61
C GLY A 559 -0.65 -4.51 20.24
N LYS A 560 -0.36 -5.56 19.44
CA LYS A 560 0.30 -6.78 19.92
C LYS A 560 1.68 -6.50 20.54
N VAL A 561 2.47 -5.60 19.95
CA VAL A 561 3.80 -5.24 20.49
C VAL A 561 3.67 -4.43 21.78
N LEU A 562 2.68 -3.53 21.88
CA LEU A 562 2.40 -2.78 23.09
C LEU A 562 2.00 -3.69 24.26
N GLU A 563 1.28 -4.80 24.01
CA GLU A 563 1.02 -5.81 25.04
C GLU A 563 2.31 -6.45 25.57
N GLN A 564 3.32 -6.71 24.72
CA GLN A 564 4.63 -7.19 25.18
C GLN A 564 5.39 -6.18 26.04
N PHE A 565 5.15 -4.87 25.83
CA PHE A 565 5.65 -3.80 26.69
C PHE A 565 4.78 -3.54 27.92
N HIS A 566 3.70 -4.31 28.13
CA HIS A 566 2.71 -4.13 29.21
C HIS A 566 1.94 -2.79 29.13
N HIS A 567 1.85 -2.19 27.94
CA HIS A 567 1.11 -0.95 27.66
C HIS A 567 -0.32 -1.27 27.21
N TYR A 568 -1.09 -1.95 28.02
CA TYR A 568 -2.38 -2.55 27.64
C TYR A 568 -3.44 -1.53 27.19
N ASN A 569 -3.50 -0.36 27.84
CA ASN A 569 -4.44 0.70 27.46
C ASN A 569 -4.12 1.29 26.07
N GLU A 570 -2.84 1.44 25.74
CA GLU A 570 -2.40 1.90 24.43
C GLU A 570 -2.65 0.82 23.37
N ALA A 571 -2.47 -0.46 23.72
CA ALA A 571 -2.78 -1.59 22.85
C ALA A 571 -4.28 -1.62 22.47
N GLU A 572 -5.19 -1.39 23.43
CA GLU A 572 -6.62 -1.33 23.19
C GLU A 572 -6.99 -0.24 22.18
N VAL A 573 -6.34 0.93 22.25
CA VAL A 573 -6.54 2.05 21.31
C VAL A 573 -6.10 1.65 19.91
N GLU A 574 -4.95 1.01 19.77
CA GLU A 574 -4.43 0.56 18.46
C GLU A 574 -5.31 -0.55 17.86
N PHE A 575 -5.83 -1.49 18.66
CA PHE A 575 -6.79 -2.50 18.19
C PHE A 575 -8.13 -1.89 17.75
N ALA A 576 -8.62 -0.87 18.46
CA ALA A 576 -9.83 -0.16 18.08
C ALA A 576 -9.64 0.59 16.74
N GLU A 577 -8.49 1.24 16.56
CA GLU A 577 -8.15 1.93 15.32
C GLU A 577 -7.98 0.95 14.15
N ALA A 578 -7.30 -0.18 14.35
CA ALA A 578 -7.20 -1.23 13.35
C ALA A 578 -8.60 -1.73 12.91
N GLY A 579 -9.49 -2.03 13.85
CA GLY A 579 -10.86 -2.46 13.56
C GLY A 579 -11.67 -1.41 12.79
N ARG A 580 -11.49 -0.13 13.12
CA ARG A 580 -12.10 0.99 12.39
C ARG A 580 -11.60 1.07 10.95
N LEU A 581 -10.29 0.90 10.75
CA LEU A 581 -9.65 0.96 9.45
C LEU A 581 -9.99 -0.25 8.57
N PHE A 582 -10.18 -1.44 9.15
CA PHE A 582 -10.71 -2.60 8.42
C PHE A 582 -12.18 -2.42 7.98
N GLY A 583 -12.86 -1.38 8.45
CA GLY A 583 -14.29 -1.16 8.16
C GLY A 583 -15.22 -2.03 9.01
N GLU A 584 -14.69 -2.89 9.86
CA GLU A 584 -15.43 -3.77 10.76
C GLU A 584 -14.93 -3.63 12.21
N PRO A 585 -15.40 -2.61 12.95
CA PRO A 585 -14.91 -2.35 14.31
C PRO A 585 -15.05 -3.53 15.28
N LYS A 586 -15.90 -4.50 14.96
CA LYS A 586 -16.12 -5.70 15.79
C LYS A 586 -15.21 -6.88 15.46
N SER A 587 -14.49 -6.85 14.35
CA SER A 587 -13.62 -7.97 13.92
C SER A 587 -12.48 -8.24 14.90
N LEU A 588 -11.97 -7.19 15.57
CA LEU A 588 -10.86 -7.26 16.52
C LEU A 588 -11.28 -7.17 18.00
N LEU A 589 -12.55 -7.39 18.33
CA LEU A 589 -13.01 -7.38 19.72
C LEU A 589 -12.27 -8.39 20.61
N PHE A 590 -11.83 -9.52 20.05
CA PHE A 590 -11.03 -10.49 20.80
C PHE A 590 -9.66 -9.92 21.23
N MET A 591 -9.03 -9.07 20.40
CA MET A 591 -7.77 -8.41 20.76
C MET A 591 -7.98 -7.39 21.89
N GLN A 592 -9.07 -6.62 21.83
CA GLN A 592 -9.44 -5.71 22.92
C GLN A 592 -9.74 -6.49 24.21
N ALA A 593 -10.45 -7.63 24.11
CA ALA A 593 -10.71 -8.49 25.24
C ALA A 593 -9.43 -9.08 25.84
N HIS A 594 -8.45 -9.43 25.00
CA HIS A 594 -7.14 -9.92 25.43
C HIS A 594 -6.36 -8.83 26.20
N ALA A 595 -6.27 -7.61 25.65
CA ALA A 595 -5.63 -6.48 26.34
C ALA A 595 -6.30 -6.16 27.68
N LEU A 596 -7.64 -6.15 27.74
CA LEU A 596 -8.40 -5.97 28.97
C LEU A 596 -8.12 -7.07 30.01
N ALA A 597 -7.98 -8.33 29.57
CA ALA A 597 -7.61 -9.44 30.46
C ALA A 597 -6.22 -9.21 31.04
N LEU A 598 -5.23 -8.86 30.25
CA LEU A 598 -3.88 -8.55 30.70
C LEU A 598 -3.81 -7.32 31.63
N ALA A 599 -4.70 -6.34 31.44
CA ALA A 599 -4.85 -5.17 32.30
C ALA A 599 -5.57 -5.48 33.62
N GLY A 600 -6.05 -6.74 33.85
CA GLY A 600 -6.82 -7.14 35.02
C GLY A 600 -8.31 -6.80 35.00
N GLU A 601 -8.83 -6.25 33.86
CA GLU A 601 -10.22 -5.90 33.67
C GLU A 601 -11.07 -7.12 33.23
N ASN A 602 -10.96 -8.19 34.03
CA ASN A 602 -11.47 -9.53 33.74
C ASN A 602 -12.98 -9.57 33.40
N GLU A 603 -13.80 -8.77 34.12
CA GLU A 603 -15.25 -8.77 33.88
C GLU A 603 -15.61 -8.15 32.52
N LYS A 604 -14.89 -7.11 32.09
CA LYS A 604 -15.10 -6.49 30.76
C LYS A 604 -14.68 -7.45 29.66
N SER A 605 -13.50 -8.08 29.83
CA SER A 605 -12.99 -9.11 28.91
C SER A 605 -13.99 -10.28 28.77
N LEU A 606 -14.45 -10.85 29.86
CA LEU A 606 -15.42 -11.97 29.87
C LEU A 606 -16.75 -11.60 29.23
N LYS A 607 -17.20 -10.35 29.34
CA LYS A 607 -18.41 -9.89 28.64
C LYS A 607 -18.23 -9.99 27.13
N ILE A 608 -17.10 -9.51 26.61
CA ILE A 608 -16.81 -9.57 25.15
C ILE A 608 -16.71 -11.04 24.70
N VAL A 609 -16.04 -11.89 25.47
CA VAL A 609 -15.93 -13.32 25.14
C VAL A 609 -17.32 -13.97 25.03
N ARG A 610 -18.23 -13.75 25.99
CA ARG A 610 -19.61 -14.28 25.94
C ARG A 610 -20.37 -13.81 24.70
N ASP A 611 -20.17 -12.54 24.33
CA ASP A 611 -20.78 -11.99 23.10
C ASP A 611 -20.22 -12.70 21.85
N LEU A 612 -18.90 -12.96 21.79
CA LEU A 612 -18.27 -13.71 20.69
C LEU A 612 -18.73 -15.17 20.66
N GLU A 613 -18.86 -15.83 21.80
CA GLU A 613 -19.39 -17.19 21.92
C GLU A 613 -20.83 -17.27 21.45
N ALA A 614 -21.68 -16.28 21.78
CA ALA A 614 -23.05 -16.21 21.28
C ALA A 614 -23.12 -16.06 19.75
N VAL A 615 -22.22 -15.24 19.19
CA VAL A 615 -22.10 -15.07 17.74
C VAL A 615 -21.60 -16.34 17.04
N SER A 616 -20.71 -17.11 17.68
CA SER A 616 -20.13 -18.34 17.12
C SER A 616 -21.16 -19.46 16.89
N ASN A 617 -22.34 -19.34 17.49
CA ASN A 617 -23.46 -20.25 17.27
C ASN A 617 -24.27 -19.93 15.98
N GLN A 618 -24.04 -18.75 15.39
CA GLN A 618 -24.79 -18.25 14.22
C GLN A 618 -23.92 -18.12 12.96
N ARG A 619 -22.64 -17.77 13.14
CA ARG A 619 -21.65 -17.64 12.08
C ARG A 619 -20.28 -18.11 12.55
N TYR A 620 -19.37 -18.32 11.61
CA TYR A 620 -17.99 -18.67 11.94
C TYR A 620 -17.35 -17.56 12.79
N VAL A 621 -16.74 -17.97 13.90
CA VAL A 621 -15.83 -17.16 14.75
C VAL A 621 -14.66 -18.07 15.06
N SER A 622 -13.45 -17.61 14.83
CA SER A 622 -12.23 -18.38 15.09
C SER A 622 -12.17 -18.83 16.55
N GLY A 623 -12.06 -20.14 16.75
CA GLY A 623 -11.87 -20.75 18.07
C GLY A 623 -10.53 -20.37 18.68
N VAL A 624 -9.52 -20.15 17.84
CA VAL A 624 -8.20 -19.65 18.23
C VAL A 624 -8.30 -18.30 18.93
N HIS A 625 -9.05 -17.35 18.36
CA HIS A 625 -9.21 -16.02 18.93
C HIS A 625 -9.86 -16.03 20.32
N ILE A 626 -10.89 -16.87 20.52
CA ILE A 626 -11.53 -17.02 21.82
C ILE A 626 -10.58 -17.69 22.83
N ALA A 627 -9.83 -18.70 22.39
CA ALA A 627 -8.85 -19.38 23.23
C ALA A 627 -7.73 -18.43 23.71
N GLN A 628 -7.24 -17.53 22.85
CA GLN A 628 -6.23 -16.54 23.23
C GLN A 628 -6.71 -15.66 24.39
N VAL A 629 -7.96 -15.20 24.36
CA VAL A 629 -8.52 -14.40 25.47
C VAL A 629 -8.63 -15.24 26.76
N TYR A 630 -9.07 -16.50 26.65
CA TYR A 630 -9.12 -17.37 27.82
C TYR A 630 -7.74 -17.69 28.40
N CYS A 631 -6.68 -17.77 27.55
CA CYS A 631 -5.30 -17.89 28.01
C CYS A 631 -4.86 -16.67 28.83
N ALA A 632 -5.17 -15.44 28.37
CA ALA A 632 -4.89 -14.20 29.09
C ALA A 632 -5.66 -14.11 30.42
N LEU A 633 -6.87 -14.65 30.48
CA LEU A 633 -7.69 -14.75 31.70
C LEU A 633 -7.27 -15.88 32.63
N HIS A 634 -6.23 -16.67 32.31
CA HIS A 634 -5.80 -17.88 33.02
C HIS A 634 -6.90 -18.94 33.18
N ARG A 635 -7.88 -18.96 32.26
CA ARG A 635 -8.96 -19.93 32.19
C ARG A 635 -8.61 -21.06 31.21
N THR A 636 -7.57 -21.81 31.54
CA THR A 636 -6.94 -22.78 30.63
C THR A 636 -7.91 -23.87 30.17
N ASP A 637 -8.83 -24.34 31.03
CA ASP A 637 -9.82 -25.36 30.64
C ASP A 637 -10.77 -24.89 29.56
N ASP A 638 -11.17 -23.61 29.60
CA ASP A 638 -12.02 -23.03 28.56
C ASP A 638 -11.22 -22.76 27.28
N ALA A 639 -9.97 -22.30 27.43
CA ALA A 639 -9.05 -22.13 26.30
C ALA A 639 -8.86 -23.44 25.51
N MET A 640 -8.61 -24.57 26.25
CA MET A 640 -8.38 -25.86 25.61
C MET A 640 -9.62 -26.38 24.87
N LYS A 641 -10.84 -26.16 25.38
CA LYS A 641 -12.08 -26.51 24.65
C LYS A 641 -12.17 -25.80 23.29
N TRP A 642 -11.80 -24.53 23.27
CA TRP A 642 -11.81 -23.74 22.03
C TRP A 642 -10.67 -24.11 21.08
N LEU A 643 -9.50 -24.46 21.58
CA LEU A 643 -8.39 -24.98 20.77
C LEU A 643 -8.71 -26.34 20.16
N ASP A 644 -9.33 -27.26 20.93
CA ASP A 644 -9.80 -28.54 20.39
C ASP A 644 -10.80 -28.35 19.26
N ARG A 645 -11.73 -27.39 19.44
CA ARG A 645 -12.69 -27.03 18.36
C ARG A 645 -11.97 -26.44 17.15
N ALA A 646 -11.01 -25.53 17.36
CA ALA A 646 -10.21 -24.91 16.30
C ALA A 646 -9.41 -25.95 15.51
N TYR A 647 -8.81 -26.94 16.22
CA TYR A 647 -8.11 -28.06 15.59
C TYR A 647 -9.02 -28.88 14.67
N GLN A 648 -10.20 -29.26 15.17
CA GLN A 648 -11.20 -30.02 14.38
C GLN A 648 -11.73 -29.24 13.18
N GLN A 649 -11.79 -27.92 13.26
CA GLN A 649 -12.29 -27.04 12.22
C GLN A 649 -11.22 -26.59 11.24
N HIS A 650 -9.97 -27.02 11.41
CA HIS A 650 -8.80 -26.51 10.64
C HIS A 650 -8.73 -24.98 10.64
N ASP A 651 -8.90 -24.37 11.82
CA ASP A 651 -8.75 -22.92 11.99
C ASP A 651 -7.34 -22.49 11.67
N THR A 652 -7.17 -21.51 10.78
CA THR A 652 -5.86 -21.10 10.26
C THR A 652 -4.91 -20.59 11.34
N GLY A 653 -5.42 -20.00 12.42
CA GLY A 653 -4.59 -19.50 13.53
C GLY A 653 -3.94 -20.60 14.38
N ILE A 654 -4.37 -21.88 14.24
CA ILE A 654 -3.87 -22.96 15.10
C ILE A 654 -2.40 -23.32 14.80
N ASN A 655 -1.94 -23.07 13.59
CA ASN A 655 -0.54 -23.31 13.20
C ASN A 655 0.47 -22.32 13.80
N MET A 656 -0.01 -21.35 14.59
CA MET A 656 0.79 -20.37 15.33
C MET A 656 1.03 -20.74 16.80
N LEU A 657 0.50 -21.84 17.30
CA LEU A 657 0.56 -22.22 18.73
C LEU A 657 1.96 -22.18 19.32
N LYS A 658 2.99 -22.61 18.56
CA LYS A 658 4.38 -22.61 19.00
C LYS A 658 4.92 -21.22 19.27
N VAL A 659 4.56 -20.23 18.47
CA VAL A 659 5.26 -18.94 18.40
C VAL A 659 4.44 -17.75 18.88
N GLU A 660 3.10 -17.79 18.79
CA GLU A 660 2.23 -16.65 19.11
C GLU A 660 2.21 -16.32 20.61
N PRO A 661 2.65 -15.12 21.02
CA PRO A 661 2.67 -14.70 22.43
C PRO A 661 1.31 -14.68 23.12
N LEU A 662 0.22 -14.49 22.39
CA LEU A 662 -1.14 -14.45 22.95
C LEU A 662 -1.54 -15.75 23.67
N PHE A 663 -0.78 -16.84 23.47
CA PHE A 663 -0.98 -18.11 24.17
C PHE A 663 -0.11 -18.32 25.41
N ASP A 664 0.69 -17.32 25.82
CA ASP A 664 1.66 -17.50 26.91
C ASP A 664 1.03 -17.98 28.21
N GLY A 665 -0.20 -17.55 28.50
CA GLY A 665 -0.95 -18.02 29.68
C GLY A 665 -1.31 -19.51 29.68
N CYS A 666 -1.24 -20.18 28.50
CA CYS A 666 -1.59 -21.59 28.33
C CYS A 666 -0.39 -22.50 28.06
N ARG A 667 0.81 -21.99 27.78
CA ARG A 667 1.96 -22.76 27.27
C ARG A 667 2.42 -23.87 28.22
N THR A 668 2.20 -23.75 29.53
CA THR A 668 2.59 -24.75 30.55
C THR A 668 1.60 -25.90 30.69
N ASP A 669 0.41 -25.81 30.09
CA ASP A 669 -0.60 -26.88 30.14
C ASP A 669 -0.18 -28.05 29.24
N THR A 670 -0.24 -29.26 29.77
CA THR A 670 0.18 -30.48 29.06
C THR A 670 -0.70 -30.78 27.84
N ARG A 671 -1.97 -30.38 27.84
CA ARG A 671 -2.88 -30.50 26.69
C ARG A 671 -2.47 -29.55 25.57
N PHE A 672 -2.06 -28.33 25.92
CA PHE A 672 -1.53 -27.36 24.96
C PHE A 672 -0.24 -27.89 24.29
N GLN A 673 0.69 -28.41 25.10
CA GLN A 673 1.94 -28.99 24.58
C GLN A 673 1.66 -30.20 23.67
N ARG A 674 0.71 -31.06 24.07
CA ARG A 674 0.29 -32.19 23.24
C ARG A 674 -0.26 -31.71 21.89
N LEU A 675 -1.09 -30.66 21.86
CA LEU A 675 -1.64 -30.09 20.63
C LEU A 675 -0.54 -29.52 19.72
N VAL A 676 0.49 -28.86 20.29
CA VAL A 676 1.69 -28.41 19.55
C VAL A 676 2.40 -29.59 18.90
N SER A 677 2.55 -30.71 19.61
CA SER A 677 3.15 -31.95 19.07
C SER A 677 2.29 -32.62 18.01
N GLU A 678 0.94 -32.65 18.21
CA GLU A 678 0.01 -33.20 17.18
C GLU A 678 0.04 -32.39 15.87
N LEU A 679 0.36 -31.10 15.94
CA LEU A 679 0.56 -30.24 14.78
C LEU A 679 1.98 -30.35 14.18
N HIS A 680 2.84 -31.23 14.74
CA HIS A 680 4.25 -31.40 14.32
C HIS A 680 5.04 -30.08 14.33
N LEU A 681 4.74 -29.20 15.29
CA LEU A 681 5.45 -27.94 15.45
C LEU A 681 6.71 -28.06 16.31
N ASP A 682 6.91 -29.19 17.01
CA ASP A 682 8.07 -29.43 17.89
C ASP A 682 9.35 -29.77 17.09
N ASP A 683 9.20 -30.30 15.88
CA ASP A 683 10.29 -30.65 14.99
C ASP A 683 10.94 -29.38 14.40
#